data_0618f3766b5fcc0714f1ecf5a3832e93
#
_entry.id   0618f3766b5fcc0714f1ecf5a3832e93
#
_cell.length_a   1.000
_cell.length_b   1.000
_cell.length_c   1.000
_cell.angle_alpha   90.00
_cell.angle_beta   90.00
_cell.angle_gamma   90.00
#
_symmetry.space_group_name_H-M   'P 1'
#
loop_
_entity.id
_entity.type
_entity.pdbx_description
1 polymer ?
#
loop_
_entity_poly.entity_id
_entity_poly.type
_entity_poly.pdbx_seq_one_letter_code
_entity_poly.pdbx_strand_id
1 'polypeptide(L)'
;MARELPKVYEPQNVESRIYDMWQKGGYFHAERDDSKKPFTIVMPPPNVTGQLHMGHAMDATLQDTLIRFKRMQGYNALWLPGVDHAGIATQIKVEEELRVKEGLTRYDLGREKFLERVWAWKHQYGNRIVEQQKKLGASCDWDRAAFTMDEGCSKAVREVFVSLYEKGLIYKGSRIINWCPNCVTALSDAEVEYVDKPGHLWHIRYPLADGTGEVVVATTRPETMLGDTGVCVNPNDERYKDIVGKKVILPLVNKEIPVVADDYAEMEFGTGCVKMTPAHDPNDFEVGLRHNLEVIRVLNDNGVVNEFGGKYEGMDRYVAREAIVKDLEEQGYLVKIEDHAHNVGTCYRCHKDVEPIISAQWFVKMKPLAEEAIRVVKEGETKFVPDRFSKTYMNWMENVRDWCISRQLWWGHQIPAWTCSECGHITVSREDVCTCEKCGSAKITREEDVLDTWFSSALWPFETLGWPEKTADLDYFYPTDVLVTGYDIIFFWVARMIFSGCEHTGKTPFHTVLIHGLVRDNQGRKMSKSLGNGIDPLEMIEKYGCDALRMNMVTGNSPGNDMRFYVERCEAMRNFANKLWNASRYVMMNLADGAKNELPESSKLEIADKWVLSKLNNLIAEVTENMDKYELGVAIQKIYDFIWDIYCDWYIEMTKARLFSDDADRKQTAIQVLVYVLDQTLRLLHPFMPFITEEIWQSLPHEGEALIIAKWPEYSADLAFKAEETQMESVMSAIRAIRNRRTEMNVPPSKKAALYVLTGKPQVFTEGEGFLQRLAYADVVTLLNAEPENLDGMVTITTADAKLYIPMGQLVDVAKEIERISKELEKNKKFLASLNGKLSNEKFVSRAPEAVVAAEREKAAKTADLITQLEESLAAMHLLRIPVSRGILEAKEG
;
A
#
# COMPACT_ATOMS: atom_id res chain seq x y z
N MET A 1 -29.95 -27.43 -15.83
CA MET A 1 -30.10 -27.65 -14.35
C MET A 1 -29.19 -26.68 -13.67
N ALA A 2 -29.73 -25.82 -12.81
CA ALA A 2 -28.89 -24.97 -11.95
C ALA A 2 -27.98 -25.87 -11.08
N ARG A 3 -26.68 -25.60 -11.04
CA ARG A 3 -25.71 -26.38 -10.24
C ARG A 3 -25.97 -26.09 -8.78
N GLU A 4 -26.23 -27.11 -7.95
CA GLU A 4 -26.38 -26.92 -6.52
C GLU A 4 -25.04 -26.58 -5.90
N LEU A 5 -24.93 -25.42 -5.22
CA LEU A 5 -23.75 -25.01 -4.52
C LEU A 5 -23.56 -25.83 -3.23
N PRO A 6 -22.32 -26.23 -2.88
CA PRO A 6 -22.01 -26.87 -1.59
C PRO A 6 -22.47 -26.05 -0.40
N LYS A 7 -22.63 -26.72 0.78
CA LYS A 7 -23.05 -26.02 2.01
C LYS A 7 -22.06 -24.98 2.50
N VAL A 8 -20.78 -25.18 2.25
CA VAL A 8 -19.68 -24.32 2.70
C VAL A 8 -18.87 -23.92 1.48
N TYR A 9 -18.43 -22.67 1.42
CA TYR A 9 -17.47 -22.18 0.44
C TYR A 9 -16.07 -22.61 0.85
N GLU A 10 -15.38 -23.37 0.02
CA GLU A 10 -14.01 -23.82 0.21
C GLU A 10 -13.13 -23.24 -0.92
N PRO A 11 -12.42 -22.13 -0.67
CA PRO A 11 -11.61 -21.44 -1.68
C PRO A 11 -10.61 -22.37 -2.39
N GLN A 12 -9.97 -23.27 -1.66
CA GLN A 12 -8.95 -24.19 -2.16
C GLN A 12 -9.48 -25.12 -3.29
N ASN A 13 -10.79 -25.42 -3.27
CA ASN A 13 -11.42 -26.26 -4.30
C ASN A 13 -11.86 -25.44 -5.52
N VAL A 14 -11.86 -24.11 -5.42
CA VAL A 14 -12.42 -23.18 -6.42
C VAL A 14 -11.31 -22.41 -7.15
N GLU A 15 -10.38 -21.82 -6.42
CA GLU A 15 -9.44 -20.82 -6.94
C GLU A 15 -8.60 -21.33 -8.12
N SER A 16 -7.93 -22.48 -7.98
CA SER A 16 -7.10 -23.02 -9.07
C SER A 16 -7.91 -23.34 -10.32
N ARG A 17 -9.12 -23.91 -10.16
CA ARG A 17 -9.98 -24.27 -11.28
C ARG A 17 -10.53 -23.06 -12.03
N ILE A 18 -10.92 -22.03 -11.31
CA ILE A 18 -11.40 -20.77 -11.89
C ILE A 18 -10.24 -20.06 -12.60
N TYR A 19 -9.06 -19.99 -12.00
CA TYR A 19 -7.89 -19.38 -12.61
C TYR A 19 -7.51 -20.08 -13.93
N ASP A 20 -7.48 -21.41 -13.92
CA ASP A 20 -7.25 -22.23 -15.12
C ASP A 20 -8.30 -21.99 -16.20
N MET A 21 -9.56 -21.82 -15.83
CA MET A 21 -10.65 -21.48 -16.74
C MET A 21 -10.38 -20.14 -17.44
N TRP A 22 -10.04 -19.10 -16.68
CA TRP A 22 -9.73 -17.78 -17.25
C TRP A 22 -8.50 -17.82 -18.19
N GLN A 23 -7.45 -18.53 -17.77
CA GLN A 23 -6.23 -18.67 -18.59
C GLN A 23 -6.50 -19.41 -19.91
N LYS A 24 -7.23 -20.52 -19.85
CA LYS A 24 -7.61 -21.31 -21.04
C LYS A 24 -8.57 -20.57 -21.96
N GLY A 25 -9.42 -19.72 -21.40
CA GLY A 25 -10.33 -18.84 -22.15
C GLY A 25 -9.62 -17.66 -22.83
N GLY A 26 -8.34 -17.41 -22.51
CA GLY A 26 -7.58 -16.29 -23.07
C GLY A 26 -8.05 -14.92 -22.58
N TYR A 27 -8.78 -14.85 -21.47
CA TYR A 27 -9.43 -13.61 -21.01
C TYR A 27 -8.44 -12.56 -20.46
N PHE A 28 -7.16 -12.90 -20.29
CA PHE A 28 -6.13 -11.99 -19.85
C PHE A 28 -5.35 -11.35 -21.01
N HIS A 29 -5.41 -11.99 -22.18
CA HIS A 29 -4.66 -11.58 -23.35
C HIS A 29 -5.30 -10.36 -24.04
N ALA A 30 -4.47 -9.41 -24.43
CA ALA A 30 -4.89 -8.21 -25.14
C ALA A 30 -4.05 -8.02 -26.41
N GLU A 31 -4.74 -7.99 -27.56
CA GLU A 31 -4.16 -7.64 -28.85
C GLU A 31 -4.76 -6.32 -29.34
N ARG A 32 -4.05 -5.62 -30.24
CA ARG A 32 -4.54 -4.40 -30.86
C ARG A 32 -5.93 -4.62 -31.46
N ASP A 33 -6.87 -3.85 -31.01
CA ASP A 33 -8.26 -3.83 -31.49
C ASP A 33 -8.72 -2.37 -31.59
N ASP A 34 -8.65 -1.83 -32.81
CA ASP A 34 -8.97 -0.42 -33.09
C ASP A 34 -10.45 -0.07 -32.84
N SER A 35 -11.32 -1.08 -32.61
CA SER A 35 -12.72 -0.87 -32.22
C SER A 35 -12.90 -0.59 -30.72
N LYS A 36 -11.87 -0.84 -29.91
CA LYS A 36 -11.87 -0.65 -28.45
C LYS A 36 -10.86 0.40 -28.03
N LYS A 37 -11.15 1.09 -26.96
CA LYS A 37 -10.19 1.97 -26.32
C LYS A 37 -9.20 1.13 -25.49
N PRO A 38 -7.88 1.30 -25.63
CA PRO A 38 -6.92 0.62 -24.75
C PRO A 38 -7.00 1.14 -23.31
N PHE A 39 -6.65 0.26 -22.38
CA PHE A 39 -6.33 0.62 -21.01
C PHE A 39 -5.16 -0.24 -20.55
N THR A 40 -4.03 0.39 -20.27
CA THR A 40 -2.76 -0.30 -20.05
C THR A 40 -2.20 0.01 -18.67
N ILE A 41 -1.83 -1.04 -17.94
CA ILE A 41 -0.98 -0.97 -16.76
C ILE A 41 0.28 -1.81 -17.00
N VAL A 42 1.46 -1.24 -16.74
CA VAL A 42 2.69 -2.04 -16.63
C VAL A 42 2.93 -2.32 -15.14
N MET A 43 3.08 -3.59 -14.82
CA MET A 43 3.33 -4.01 -13.44
C MET A 43 4.70 -3.52 -12.97
N PRO A 44 4.84 -2.94 -11.76
CA PRO A 44 6.14 -2.79 -11.13
C PRO A 44 6.84 -4.16 -11.05
N PRO A 45 7.92 -4.38 -11.82
CA PRO A 45 8.49 -5.72 -11.93
C PRO A 45 9.16 -6.11 -10.60
N PRO A 46 8.69 -7.15 -9.89
CA PRO A 46 9.30 -7.56 -8.64
C PRO A 46 10.75 -8.00 -8.84
N ASN A 47 11.60 -7.61 -7.89
CA ASN A 47 13.00 -8.00 -7.84
C ASN A 47 13.16 -9.51 -7.61
N VAL A 48 14.02 -10.19 -8.39
CA VAL A 48 14.28 -11.64 -8.25
C VAL A 48 15.14 -11.98 -7.01
N THR A 49 14.97 -11.23 -5.93
CA THR A 49 15.74 -11.39 -4.67
C THR A 49 15.12 -12.39 -3.69
N GLY A 50 13.92 -12.88 -3.99
CA GLY A 50 13.21 -13.83 -3.16
C GLY A 50 11.72 -13.87 -3.48
N GLN A 51 10.93 -14.43 -2.57
CA GLN A 51 9.47 -14.49 -2.72
C GLN A 51 8.79 -13.15 -2.39
N LEU A 52 7.57 -12.97 -2.93
CA LEU A 52 6.72 -11.80 -2.68
C LEU A 52 6.34 -11.68 -1.19
N HIS A 53 6.05 -10.47 -0.78
CA HIS A 53 5.55 -10.11 0.55
C HIS A 53 4.23 -9.32 0.45
N MET A 54 3.63 -8.97 1.61
CA MET A 54 2.32 -8.29 1.66
C MET A 54 2.26 -6.98 0.88
N GLY A 55 3.36 -6.22 0.78
CA GLY A 55 3.39 -5.01 -0.06
C GLY A 55 3.13 -5.30 -1.53
N HIS A 56 3.73 -6.38 -2.07
CA HIS A 56 3.46 -6.82 -3.44
C HIS A 56 2.03 -7.34 -3.61
N ALA A 57 1.47 -8.02 -2.59
CA ALA A 57 0.08 -8.48 -2.64
C ALA A 57 -0.90 -7.31 -2.71
N MET A 58 -0.63 -6.21 -1.98
CA MET A 58 -1.44 -4.98 -2.05
C MET A 58 -1.31 -4.33 -3.43
N ASP A 59 -0.09 -4.10 -3.89
CA ASP A 59 0.20 -3.48 -5.19
C ASP A 59 -0.48 -4.25 -6.33
N ALA A 60 -0.31 -5.58 -6.40
CA ALA A 60 -0.95 -6.42 -7.41
C ALA A 60 -2.49 -6.40 -7.30
N THR A 61 -3.04 -6.36 -6.08
CA THR A 61 -4.50 -6.32 -5.88
C THR A 61 -5.11 -5.03 -6.40
N LEU A 62 -4.46 -3.87 -6.16
CA LEU A 62 -4.92 -2.57 -6.66
C LEU A 62 -4.93 -2.53 -8.18
N GLN A 63 -3.84 -3.00 -8.82
CA GLN A 63 -3.72 -3.06 -10.28
C GLN A 63 -4.77 -4.00 -10.88
N ASP A 64 -4.90 -5.22 -10.37
CA ASP A 64 -5.86 -6.21 -10.88
C ASP A 64 -7.30 -5.73 -10.75
N THR A 65 -7.62 -5.03 -9.65
CA THR A 65 -8.94 -4.42 -9.45
C THR A 65 -9.27 -3.42 -10.56
N LEU A 66 -8.32 -2.55 -10.94
CA LEU A 66 -8.51 -1.57 -12.01
C LEU A 66 -8.60 -2.26 -13.39
N ILE A 67 -7.75 -3.24 -13.65
CA ILE A 67 -7.74 -3.99 -14.92
C ILE A 67 -9.06 -4.74 -15.12
N ARG A 68 -9.57 -5.44 -14.09
CA ARG A 68 -10.87 -6.14 -14.16
C ARG A 68 -12.01 -5.17 -14.37
N PHE A 69 -12.02 -4.04 -13.64
CA PHE A 69 -13.02 -3.00 -13.82
C PHE A 69 -13.05 -2.46 -15.26
N LYS A 70 -11.90 -2.08 -15.81
CA LYS A 70 -11.82 -1.53 -17.18
C LYS A 70 -12.12 -2.59 -18.24
N ARG A 71 -11.71 -3.85 -18.04
CA ARG A 71 -12.09 -4.96 -18.92
C ARG A 71 -13.61 -5.15 -18.98
N MET A 72 -14.29 -5.12 -17.84
CA MET A 72 -15.75 -5.22 -17.77
C MET A 72 -16.45 -3.98 -18.35
N GLN A 73 -15.82 -2.80 -18.36
CA GLN A 73 -16.29 -1.60 -19.07
C GLN A 73 -16.11 -1.68 -20.60
N GLY A 74 -15.51 -2.77 -21.12
CA GLY A 74 -15.30 -2.98 -22.55
C GLY A 74 -14.02 -2.39 -23.11
N TYR A 75 -13.10 -1.90 -22.27
CA TYR A 75 -11.77 -1.50 -22.73
C TYR A 75 -10.97 -2.72 -23.17
N ASN A 76 -10.02 -2.51 -24.08
CA ASN A 76 -8.96 -3.46 -24.36
C ASN A 76 -7.91 -3.33 -23.26
N ALA A 77 -8.07 -4.09 -22.17
CA ALA A 77 -7.31 -3.94 -20.95
C ALA A 77 -6.07 -4.83 -20.96
N LEU A 78 -4.88 -4.22 -21.06
CA LEU A 78 -3.58 -4.87 -20.97
C LEU A 78 -2.96 -4.66 -19.58
N TRP A 79 -2.70 -5.74 -18.85
CA TRP A 79 -1.82 -5.72 -17.70
C TRP A 79 -0.56 -6.52 -17.98
N LEU A 80 0.55 -5.80 -18.20
CA LEU A 80 1.82 -6.37 -18.63
C LEU A 80 2.66 -6.75 -17.40
N PRO A 81 2.94 -8.06 -17.18
CA PRO A 81 3.73 -8.54 -16.04
C PRO A 81 5.21 -8.64 -16.38
N GLY A 82 6.06 -8.70 -15.36
CA GLY A 82 7.47 -9.01 -15.50
C GLY A 82 8.19 -9.11 -14.18
N VAL A 83 9.52 -9.27 -14.27
CA VAL A 83 10.44 -9.31 -13.12
C VAL A 83 11.69 -8.48 -13.42
N ASP A 84 12.26 -7.88 -12.35
CA ASP A 84 13.49 -7.08 -12.45
C ASP A 84 14.71 -7.91 -12.00
N HIS A 85 15.83 -7.75 -12.74
CA HIS A 85 17.10 -8.41 -12.42
C HIS A 85 17.72 -7.92 -11.11
N ALA A 86 17.42 -6.69 -10.69
CA ALA A 86 17.82 -6.10 -9.40
C ALA A 86 19.32 -6.26 -9.09
N GLY A 87 20.17 -5.67 -9.93
CA GLY A 87 21.63 -5.83 -9.94
C GLY A 87 22.30 -6.07 -8.59
N ILE A 88 22.45 -5.01 -7.77
CA ILE A 88 23.10 -5.11 -6.45
C ILE A 88 22.40 -6.13 -5.55
N ALA A 89 21.07 -6.07 -5.47
CA ALA A 89 20.31 -6.84 -4.50
C ALA A 89 20.37 -8.36 -4.80
N THR A 90 20.25 -8.75 -6.05
CA THR A 90 20.34 -10.15 -6.48
C THR A 90 21.75 -10.68 -6.35
N GLN A 91 22.77 -9.92 -6.78
CA GLN A 91 24.14 -10.32 -6.64
C GLN A 91 24.54 -10.60 -5.19
N ILE A 92 24.20 -9.67 -4.26
CA ILE A 92 24.49 -9.86 -2.83
C ILE A 92 23.82 -11.12 -2.28
N LYS A 93 22.59 -11.44 -2.70
CA LYS A 93 21.89 -12.66 -2.24
C LYS A 93 22.58 -13.93 -2.71
N VAL A 94 23.05 -13.96 -3.94
CA VAL A 94 23.78 -15.10 -4.47
C VAL A 94 25.18 -15.22 -3.82
N GLU A 95 25.88 -14.10 -3.57
CA GLU A 95 27.14 -14.10 -2.83
C GLU A 95 26.98 -14.56 -1.39
N GLU A 96 25.90 -14.15 -0.71
CA GLU A 96 25.56 -14.63 0.64
C GLU A 96 25.32 -16.13 0.66
N GLU A 97 24.52 -16.63 -0.30
CA GLU A 97 24.28 -18.08 -0.43
C GLU A 97 25.57 -18.87 -0.68
N LEU A 98 26.41 -18.40 -1.60
CA LEU A 98 27.69 -19.00 -1.93
C LEU A 98 28.61 -19.07 -0.71
N ARG A 99 28.71 -17.95 0.03
CA ARG A 99 29.51 -17.88 1.25
C ARG A 99 29.00 -18.83 2.35
N VAL A 100 27.69 -18.87 2.57
CA VAL A 100 27.09 -19.69 3.64
C VAL A 100 27.13 -21.18 3.32
N LYS A 101 26.86 -21.57 2.06
CA LYS A 101 26.79 -22.98 1.68
C LYS A 101 28.14 -23.61 1.31
N GLU A 102 29.02 -22.83 0.67
CA GLU A 102 30.26 -23.35 0.06
C GLU A 102 31.54 -22.71 0.64
N GLY A 103 31.40 -21.62 1.42
CA GLY A 103 32.56 -20.89 1.98
C GLY A 103 33.38 -20.12 0.93
N LEU A 104 32.81 -19.90 -0.27
CA LEU A 104 33.48 -19.26 -1.41
C LEU A 104 32.97 -17.84 -1.62
N THR A 105 33.78 -17.05 -2.33
CA THR A 105 33.43 -15.74 -2.86
C THR A 105 33.23 -15.80 -4.41
N ARG A 106 32.67 -14.74 -4.99
CA ARG A 106 32.56 -14.63 -6.45
C ARG A 106 33.92 -14.67 -7.13
N TYR A 107 34.95 -14.17 -6.50
CA TYR A 107 36.32 -14.14 -7.05
C TYR A 107 36.94 -15.53 -7.13
N ASP A 108 36.60 -16.44 -6.21
CA ASP A 108 37.04 -17.83 -6.22
C ASP A 108 36.42 -18.62 -7.41
N LEU A 109 35.19 -18.26 -7.81
CA LEU A 109 34.51 -18.88 -8.96
C LEU A 109 34.93 -18.28 -10.30
N GLY A 110 35.24 -16.99 -10.36
CA GLY A 110 35.35 -16.23 -11.57
C GLY A 110 33.99 -15.81 -12.15
N ARG A 111 34.00 -14.80 -13.05
CA ARG A 111 32.79 -14.11 -13.55
C ARG A 111 31.79 -15.06 -14.21
N GLU A 112 32.22 -15.91 -15.11
CA GLU A 112 31.34 -16.81 -15.86
C GLU A 112 30.55 -17.76 -14.95
N LYS A 113 31.26 -18.51 -14.10
CA LYS A 113 30.63 -19.47 -13.19
C LYS A 113 29.74 -18.80 -12.14
N PHE A 114 30.10 -17.60 -11.70
CA PHE A 114 29.27 -16.82 -10.81
C PHE A 114 27.97 -16.38 -11.49
N LEU A 115 28.04 -15.90 -12.74
CA LEU A 115 26.87 -15.54 -13.51
C LEU A 115 25.93 -16.72 -13.76
N GLU A 116 26.48 -17.94 -14.02
CA GLU A 116 25.66 -19.16 -14.11
C GLU A 116 24.84 -19.39 -12.83
N ARG A 117 25.43 -19.14 -11.65
CA ARG A 117 24.70 -19.24 -10.36
C ARG A 117 23.60 -18.18 -10.25
N VAL A 118 23.85 -16.94 -10.68
CA VAL A 118 22.86 -15.86 -10.65
C VAL A 118 21.71 -16.15 -11.62
N TRP A 119 21.99 -16.69 -12.82
CA TRP A 119 20.93 -17.12 -13.73
C TRP A 119 20.08 -18.27 -13.17
N ALA A 120 20.69 -19.25 -12.52
CA ALA A 120 19.96 -20.32 -11.83
C ALA A 120 19.05 -19.77 -10.73
N TRP A 121 19.57 -18.83 -9.93
CA TRP A 121 18.78 -18.08 -8.92
C TRP A 121 17.59 -17.34 -9.54
N LYS A 122 17.80 -16.59 -10.64
CA LYS A 122 16.74 -15.87 -11.37
C LYS A 122 15.65 -16.83 -11.85
N HIS A 123 16.00 -17.96 -12.41
CA HIS A 123 15.02 -18.95 -12.86
C HIS A 123 14.19 -19.50 -11.69
N GLN A 124 14.84 -19.83 -10.59
CA GLN A 124 14.13 -20.33 -9.40
C GLN A 124 13.15 -19.32 -8.83
N TYR A 125 13.63 -18.12 -8.54
CA TYR A 125 12.81 -17.10 -7.86
C TYR A 125 11.86 -16.36 -8.79
N GLY A 126 12.23 -16.13 -10.05
CA GLY A 126 11.33 -15.57 -11.06
C GLY A 126 10.10 -16.43 -11.28
N ASN A 127 10.28 -17.76 -11.44
CA ASN A 127 9.15 -18.68 -11.55
C ASN A 127 8.29 -18.69 -10.28
N ARG A 128 8.93 -18.65 -9.09
CA ARG A 128 8.21 -18.57 -7.81
C ARG A 128 7.35 -17.33 -7.70
N ILE A 129 7.84 -16.19 -8.14
CA ILE A 129 7.11 -14.91 -8.16
C ILE A 129 5.87 -15.04 -9.06
N VAL A 130 6.01 -15.56 -10.27
CA VAL A 130 4.90 -15.77 -11.20
C VAL A 130 3.82 -16.65 -10.58
N GLU A 131 4.20 -17.78 -9.95
CA GLU A 131 3.26 -18.67 -9.27
C GLU A 131 2.54 -17.98 -8.09
N GLN A 132 3.24 -17.13 -7.34
CA GLN A 132 2.63 -16.36 -6.27
C GLN A 132 1.62 -15.35 -6.80
N GLN A 133 1.92 -14.66 -7.90
CA GLN A 133 0.98 -13.72 -8.53
C GLN A 133 -0.25 -14.41 -9.10
N LYS A 134 -0.10 -15.59 -9.71
CA LYS A 134 -1.24 -16.41 -10.16
C LYS A 134 -2.14 -16.81 -8.99
N LYS A 135 -1.56 -17.18 -7.86
CA LYS A 135 -2.33 -17.50 -6.64
C LYS A 135 -3.02 -16.28 -6.02
N LEU A 136 -2.48 -15.07 -6.21
CA LEU A 136 -3.15 -13.80 -5.88
C LEU A 136 -4.29 -13.44 -6.84
N GLY A 137 -4.53 -14.26 -7.87
CA GLY A 137 -5.57 -14.04 -8.85
C GLY A 137 -5.24 -12.98 -9.89
N ALA A 138 -3.96 -12.63 -10.06
CA ALA A 138 -3.52 -11.61 -11.01
C ALA A 138 -3.92 -11.97 -12.45
N SER A 139 -4.71 -11.09 -13.08
CA SER A 139 -5.22 -11.28 -14.46
C SER A 139 -4.28 -10.64 -15.50
N CYS A 140 -2.97 -10.92 -15.35
CA CYS A 140 -1.93 -10.45 -16.24
C CYS A 140 -1.93 -11.17 -17.58
N ASP A 141 -1.50 -10.49 -18.62
CA ASP A 141 -1.18 -11.11 -19.90
C ASP A 141 0.17 -11.85 -19.81
N TRP A 142 0.12 -13.11 -19.39
CA TRP A 142 1.32 -13.94 -19.16
C TRP A 142 2.10 -14.27 -20.41
N ASP A 143 1.50 -14.16 -21.60
CA ASP A 143 2.17 -14.37 -22.87
C ASP A 143 3.15 -13.22 -23.21
N ARG A 144 2.95 -12.07 -22.55
CA ARG A 144 3.79 -10.87 -22.64
C ARG A 144 4.73 -10.69 -21.44
N ALA A 145 4.88 -11.72 -20.58
CA ALA A 145 5.75 -11.63 -19.42
C ALA A 145 7.20 -11.31 -19.81
N ALA A 146 7.76 -10.22 -19.25
CA ALA A 146 9.08 -9.71 -19.60
C ALA A 146 10.06 -9.80 -18.41
N PHE A 147 11.33 -9.80 -18.73
CA PHE A 147 12.43 -9.69 -17.77
C PHE A 147 13.37 -8.57 -18.21
N THR A 148 13.76 -7.69 -17.30
CA THR A 148 14.59 -6.51 -17.61
C THR A 148 15.92 -6.80 -18.30
N MET A 149 16.37 -8.06 -18.37
CA MET A 149 17.55 -8.49 -19.13
C MET A 149 17.20 -9.41 -20.32
N ASP A 150 15.95 -9.45 -20.77
CA ASP A 150 15.58 -10.10 -22.02
C ASP A 150 16.25 -9.41 -23.21
N GLU A 151 16.32 -10.08 -24.34
CA GLU A 151 16.98 -9.57 -25.55
C GLU A 151 16.41 -8.22 -25.99
N GLY A 152 15.07 -8.06 -26.00
CA GLY A 152 14.41 -6.82 -26.34
C GLY A 152 14.74 -5.68 -25.39
N CYS A 153 14.65 -5.93 -24.07
CA CYS A 153 15.01 -4.95 -23.04
C CYS A 153 16.52 -4.60 -23.11
N SER A 154 17.39 -5.57 -23.31
CA SER A 154 18.84 -5.35 -23.46
C SER A 154 19.16 -4.48 -24.69
N LYS A 155 18.44 -4.66 -25.82
CA LYS A 155 18.54 -3.82 -26.99
C LYS A 155 18.12 -2.39 -26.70
N ALA A 156 16.99 -2.20 -26.00
CA ALA A 156 16.50 -0.89 -25.59
C ALA A 156 17.51 -0.16 -24.69
N VAL A 157 18.06 -0.85 -23.69
CA VAL A 157 19.09 -0.29 -22.80
C VAL A 157 20.34 0.17 -23.57
N ARG A 158 20.82 -0.62 -24.52
CA ARG A 158 21.95 -0.20 -25.37
C ARG A 158 21.61 1.02 -26.22
N GLU A 159 20.43 1.05 -26.83
CA GLU A 159 19.99 2.20 -27.64
C GLU A 159 19.95 3.48 -26.82
N VAL A 160 19.35 3.43 -25.60
CA VAL A 160 19.28 4.57 -24.69
C VAL A 160 20.69 5.06 -24.30
N PHE A 161 21.58 4.16 -23.89
CA PHE A 161 22.94 4.53 -23.52
C PHE A 161 23.69 5.23 -24.66
N VAL A 162 23.67 4.63 -25.85
CA VAL A 162 24.39 5.18 -27.03
C VAL A 162 23.77 6.51 -27.47
N SER A 163 22.43 6.59 -27.55
CA SER A 163 21.73 7.83 -27.91
C SER A 163 22.04 8.99 -26.99
N LEU A 164 22.01 8.75 -25.65
CA LEU A 164 22.35 9.77 -24.66
C LEU A 164 23.85 10.16 -24.74
N TYR A 165 24.74 9.21 -25.00
CA TYR A 165 26.15 9.49 -25.21
C TYR A 165 26.39 10.35 -26.45
N GLU A 166 25.79 10.02 -27.59
CA GLU A 166 25.83 10.78 -28.83
C GLU A 166 25.32 12.23 -28.65
N LYS A 167 24.30 12.43 -27.81
CA LYS A 167 23.80 13.76 -27.43
C LYS A 167 24.69 14.48 -26.41
N GLY A 168 25.76 13.85 -25.91
CA GLY A 168 26.65 14.40 -24.89
C GLY A 168 25.99 14.50 -23.47
N LEU A 169 24.90 13.75 -23.26
CA LEU A 169 24.22 13.64 -21.96
C LEU A 169 24.82 12.56 -21.06
N ILE A 170 25.44 11.52 -21.65
CA ILE A 170 26.26 10.56 -20.90
C ILE A 170 27.75 10.94 -21.06
N TYR A 171 28.49 10.88 -20.00
CA TYR A 171 29.93 11.14 -19.95
C TYR A 171 30.62 10.29 -18.87
N LYS A 172 31.93 10.01 -19.08
CA LYS A 172 32.81 9.41 -18.07
C LYS A 172 33.62 10.51 -17.41
N GLY A 173 33.66 10.55 -16.06
CA GLY A 173 34.35 11.58 -15.29
C GLY A 173 34.74 11.14 -13.89
N SER A 174 35.82 11.74 -13.37
CA SER A 174 36.23 11.54 -11.98
C SER A 174 35.52 12.56 -11.09
N ARG A 175 34.72 12.08 -10.15
CA ARG A 175 33.97 12.88 -9.18
C ARG A 175 33.96 12.18 -7.82
N ILE A 176 33.65 12.91 -6.75
CA ILE A 176 33.30 12.30 -5.48
C ILE A 176 31.93 11.61 -5.64
N ILE A 177 31.88 10.35 -5.28
CA ILE A 177 30.71 9.51 -5.32
C ILE A 177 30.44 8.87 -3.97
N ASN A 178 29.22 8.48 -3.73
CA ASN A 178 28.88 7.62 -2.63
C ASN A 178 29.33 6.18 -2.94
N TRP A 179 30.21 5.64 -2.10
CA TRP A 179 30.75 4.29 -2.30
C TRP A 179 30.41 3.38 -1.12
N CYS A 180 29.94 2.19 -1.41
CA CYS A 180 29.73 1.18 -0.36
C CYS A 180 30.95 0.25 -0.26
N PRO A 181 31.77 0.32 0.80
CA PRO A 181 32.94 -0.54 0.93
C PRO A 181 32.61 -2.01 1.19
N ASN A 182 31.40 -2.31 1.65
CA ASN A 182 30.96 -3.69 1.86
C ASN A 182 30.45 -4.34 0.57
N CYS A 183 29.69 -3.61 -0.24
CA CYS A 183 29.21 -4.08 -1.56
C CYS A 183 30.24 -3.89 -2.66
N VAL A 184 31.29 -3.10 -2.39
CA VAL A 184 32.38 -2.71 -3.30
C VAL A 184 31.82 -2.14 -4.61
N THR A 185 30.94 -1.14 -4.51
CA THR A 185 30.30 -0.50 -5.65
C THR A 185 29.85 0.93 -5.34
N ALA A 186 29.78 1.75 -6.41
CA ALA A 186 29.19 3.08 -6.38
C ALA A 186 27.67 3.01 -6.09
N LEU A 187 27.19 4.05 -5.43
CA LEU A 187 25.77 4.29 -5.13
C LEU A 187 25.36 5.66 -5.71
N SER A 188 24.13 5.78 -6.17
CA SER A 188 23.50 7.07 -6.43
C SER A 188 23.06 7.74 -5.14
N ASP A 189 22.78 9.06 -5.15
CA ASP A 189 22.34 9.78 -3.96
C ASP A 189 21.03 9.21 -3.36
N ALA A 190 20.14 8.74 -4.20
CA ALA A 190 18.89 8.11 -3.78
C ALA A 190 19.09 6.76 -3.06
N GLU A 191 20.23 6.10 -3.23
CA GLU A 191 20.56 4.80 -2.62
C GLU A 191 21.27 4.94 -1.25
N VAL A 192 21.41 6.17 -0.74
CA VAL A 192 21.99 6.44 0.57
C VAL A 192 20.91 6.84 1.56
N GLU A 193 20.80 6.07 2.63
CA GLU A 193 19.92 6.35 3.76
C GLU A 193 20.74 7.03 4.88
N TYR A 194 20.22 8.11 5.44
CA TYR A 194 20.90 8.83 6.49
C TYR A 194 20.40 8.45 7.88
N VAL A 195 21.33 8.13 8.79
CA VAL A 195 21.03 7.69 10.15
C VAL A 195 21.80 8.54 11.14
N ASP A 196 21.11 9.08 12.15
CA ASP A 196 21.78 9.78 13.25
C ASP A 196 22.58 8.79 14.09
N LYS A 197 23.89 9.04 14.20
CA LYS A 197 24.80 8.24 15.00
C LYS A 197 25.51 9.09 16.04
N PRO A 198 25.73 8.54 17.24
CA PRO A 198 26.66 9.16 18.19
C PRO A 198 28.07 9.11 17.61
N GLY A 199 28.79 10.19 17.74
CA GLY A 199 30.17 10.33 17.27
C GLY A 199 30.90 11.39 18.04
N HIS A 200 32.04 11.77 17.53
CA HIS A 200 32.90 12.79 18.14
C HIS A 200 33.39 13.81 17.12
N LEU A 201 33.69 14.97 17.57
CA LEU A 201 34.41 15.99 16.84
C LEU A 201 35.83 16.09 17.47
N TRP A 202 36.84 15.70 16.72
CA TRP A 202 38.23 15.71 17.13
C TRP A 202 38.85 17.03 16.72
N HIS A 203 39.40 17.80 17.69
CA HIS A 203 40.11 19.05 17.47
C HIS A 203 41.60 18.78 17.39
N ILE A 204 42.22 19.04 16.24
CA ILE A 204 43.56 18.64 15.91
C ILE A 204 44.38 19.89 15.56
N ARG A 205 45.56 19.99 16.12
CA ARG A 205 46.50 21.08 15.92
C ARG A 205 47.36 20.85 14.69
N TYR A 206 47.39 21.80 13.77
CA TYR A 206 48.25 21.83 12.59
C TYR A 206 49.24 22.99 12.74
N PRO A 207 50.54 22.72 13.02
CA PRO A 207 51.55 23.77 13.15
C PRO A 207 51.78 24.53 11.86
N LEU A 208 52.03 25.85 11.91
CA LEU A 208 52.48 26.63 10.77
C LEU A 208 53.90 26.21 10.38
N ALA A 209 54.16 26.03 9.08
CA ALA A 209 55.47 25.59 8.58
C ALA A 209 56.59 26.58 8.86
N ASP A 210 56.27 27.87 9.05
CA ASP A 210 57.22 28.92 9.44
C ASP A 210 57.50 28.98 10.95
N GLY A 211 56.85 28.13 11.75
CA GLY A 211 56.99 28.07 13.20
C GLY A 211 56.36 29.24 13.97
N THR A 212 55.60 30.12 13.33
CA THR A 212 55.00 31.31 13.96
C THR A 212 53.73 31.06 14.73
N GLY A 213 53.19 29.83 14.69
CA GLY A 213 51.97 29.46 15.41
C GLY A 213 51.37 28.16 14.90
N GLU A 214 50.06 28.01 15.05
CA GLU A 214 49.32 26.83 14.71
C GLU A 214 47.86 27.17 14.36
N VAL A 215 47.16 26.27 13.64
CA VAL A 215 45.71 26.31 13.47
C VAL A 215 45.09 25.03 14.04
N VAL A 216 43.88 25.14 14.55
CA VAL A 216 43.16 23.98 15.05
C VAL A 216 41.99 23.68 14.10
N VAL A 217 42.00 22.48 13.54
CA VAL A 217 40.88 21.97 12.72
C VAL A 217 40.02 21.04 13.56
N ALA A 218 38.74 20.94 13.23
CA ALA A 218 37.81 20.02 13.86
C ALA A 218 37.25 19.06 12.83
N THR A 219 37.27 17.76 13.10
CA THR A 219 36.81 16.72 12.15
C THR A 219 36.04 15.61 12.84
N THR A 220 35.05 15.05 12.16
CA THR A 220 34.38 13.80 12.55
C THR A 220 35.06 12.56 11.96
N ARG A 221 36.10 12.74 11.12
CA ARG A 221 36.72 11.64 10.34
C ARG A 221 38.26 11.76 10.38
N PRO A 222 38.91 11.47 11.54
CA PRO A 222 40.36 11.54 11.64
C PRO A 222 41.12 10.63 10.67
N GLU A 223 40.54 9.48 10.27
CA GLU A 223 41.13 8.52 9.34
C GLU A 223 41.40 9.10 7.94
N THR A 224 40.62 10.10 7.51
CA THR A 224 40.82 10.72 6.20
C THR A 224 41.84 11.83 6.20
N MET A 225 42.25 12.32 7.39
CA MET A 225 43.23 13.44 7.52
C MET A 225 44.56 13.15 6.84
N LEU A 226 44.98 11.88 6.75
CA LEU A 226 46.20 11.49 6.07
C LEU A 226 46.26 11.92 4.60
N GLY A 227 45.09 12.18 3.98
CA GLY A 227 44.92 12.69 2.63
C GLY A 227 44.59 14.18 2.55
N ASP A 228 44.83 14.96 3.64
CA ASP A 228 44.60 16.38 3.60
C ASP A 228 45.59 17.07 2.68
N THR A 229 45.12 17.99 1.87
CA THR A 229 45.93 18.73 0.88
C THR A 229 45.77 20.24 1.01
N GLY A 230 45.01 20.69 2.00
CA GLY A 230 44.86 22.08 2.34
C GLY A 230 44.12 22.30 3.65
N VAL A 231 44.08 23.53 4.11
CA VAL A 231 43.25 24.03 5.18
C VAL A 231 42.49 25.24 4.65
N CYS A 232 41.17 25.29 4.86
CA CYS A 232 40.32 26.38 4.41
C CYS A 232 39.87 27.26 5.57
N VAL A 233 39.90 28.57 5.37
CA VAL A 233 39.40 29.60 6.28
C VAL A 233 38.49 30.56 5.54
N ASN A 234 37.57 31.22 6.23
CA ASN A 234 36.74 32.23 5.60
C ASN A 234 37.53 33.50 5.27
N PRO A 235 37.43 34.10 4.07
CA PRO A 235 38.15 35.31 3.72
C PRO A 235 37.84 36.53 4.61
N ASN A 236 36.66 36.50 5.26
CA ASN A 236 36.21 37.56 6.17
C ASN A 236 36.53 37.30 7.63
N ASP A 237 37.17 36.16 7.95
CA ASP A 237 37.52 35.84 9.35
C ASP A 237 38.84 36.50 9.77
N GLU A 238 38.75 37.53 10.62
CA GLU A 238 39.88 38.30 11.13
C GLU A 238 40.91 37.44 11.89
N ARG A 239 40.48 36.28 12.43
CA ARG A 239 41.36 35.37 13.17
C ARG A 239 42.45 34.75 12.30
N TYR A 240 42.17 34.60 11.00
CA TYR A 240 42.99 33.82 10.09
C TYR A 240 43.56 34.63 8.91
N LYS A 241 43.29 35.93 8.77
CA LYS A 241 43.74 36.74 7.65
C LYS A 241 45.25 36.68 7.40
N ASP A 242 46.04 36.68 8.48
CA ASP A 242 47.52 36.73 8.39
C ASP A 242 48.15 35.38 8.00
N ILE A 243 47.39 34.31 8.00
CA ILE A 243 47.87 32.97 7.66
C ILE A 243 47.42 32.48 6.25
N VAL A 244 46.48 33.19 5.60
CA VAL A 244 46.11 32.88 4.22
C VAL A 244 47.33 32.94 3.31
N GLY A 245 47.50 31.87 2.48
CA GLY A 245 48.66 31.70 1.60
C GLY A 245 49.93 31.14 2.30
N LYS A 246 49.96 31.04 3.63
CA LYS A 246 51.00 30.28 4.35
C LYS A 246 50.74 28.78 4.22
N LYS A 247 51.65 27.99 4.77
CA LYS A 247 51.53 26.53 4.83
C LYS A 247 51.47 26.06 6.28
N VAL A 248 50.76 24.97 6.49
CA VAL A 248 50.75 24.21 7.74
C VAL A 248 51.38 22.84 7.52
N ILE A 249 51.88 22.22 8.59
CA ILE A 249 52.42 20.86 8.58
C ILE A 249 51.29 19.93 8.95
N LEU A 250 50.95 18.99 8.07
CA LEU A 250 50.00 17.93 8.33
C LEU A 250 50.58 16.97 9.37
N PRO A 251 49.95 16.83 10.56
CA PRO A 251 50.43 15.91 11.59
C PRO A 251 50.50 14.46 11.10
N LEU A 252 51.43 13.69 11.68
CA LEU A 252 51.69 12.28 11.37
C LEU A 252 52.26 12.01 9.96
N VAL A 253 51.93 12.81 8.98
CA VAL A 253 52.43 12.73 7.59
C VAL A 253 53.65 13.62 7.36
N ASN A 254 53.79 14.70 8.12
CA ASN A 254 54.85 15.71 8.02
C ASN A 254 54.96 16.41 6.64
N LYS A 255 53.81 16.53 5.93
CA LYS A 255 53.69 17.22 4.64
C LYS A 255 53.23 18.66 4.83
N GLU A 256 53.89 19.60 4.09
CA GLU A 256 53.40 20.98 4.03
C GLU A 256 52.17 21.07 3.11
N ILE A 257 51.06 21.65 3.61
CA ILE A 257 49.83 21.92 2.85
C ILE A 257 49.41 23.39 2.97
N PRO A 258 48.85 24.02 1.93
CA PRO A 258 48.53 25.45 1.91
C PRO A 258 47.28 25.77 2.77
N VAL A 259 47.24 27.01 3.28
CA VAL A 259 46.04 27.63 3.84
C VAL A 259 45.37 28.45 2.74
N VAL A 260 44.11 28.10 2.36
CA VAL A 260 43.33 28.78 1.33
C VAL A 260 42.17 29.55 1.97
N ALA A 261 41.68 30.58 1.27
CA ALA A 261 40.54 31.36 1.71
C ALA A 261 39.34 31.06 0.79
N ASP A 262 38.23 30.58 1.36
CA ASP A 262 36.98 30.27 0.63
C ASP A 262 35.77 30.49 1.53
N ASP A 263 34.68 31.02 0.98
CA ASP A 263 33.43 31.29 1.70
C ASP A 263 32.74 30.00 2.21
N TYR A 264 33.22 28.83 1.78
CA TYR A 264 32.76 27.53 2.30
C TYR A 264 33.03 27.38 3.80
N ALA A 265 34.14 27.94 4.34
CA ALA A 265 34.43 27.84 5.76
C ALA A 265 33.49 28.74 6.58
N GLU A 266 32.65 28.13 7.42
CA GLU A 266 31.75 28.88 8.31
C GLU A 266 32.50 29.38 9.54
N MET A 267 32.53 30.72 9.75
CA MET A 267 33.28 31.36 10.83
C MET A 267 32.86 30.93 12.25
N GLU A 268 31.57 30.63 12.42
CA GLU A 268 30.95 30.25 13.70
C GLU A 268 30.91 28.75 13.97
N PHE A 269 31.23 27.92 13.00
CA PHE A 269 31.17 26.46 13.15
C PHE A 269 32.59 25.93 13.56
N GLY A 270 32.62 25.13 14.63
CA GLY A 270 33.85 24.53 15.14
C GLY A 270 34.92 25.55 15.49
N THR A 271 36.02 25.51 14.75
CA THR A 271 37.13 26.48 14.93
C THR A 271 37.10 27.62 13.88
N GLY A 272 36.20 27.52 12.88
CA GLY A 272 36.23 28.39 11.69
C GLY A 272 37.32 28.00 10.68
N CYS A 273 38.08 26.95 10.97
CA CYS A 273 39.17 26.43 10.14
C CYS A 273 38.87 24.98 9.76
N VAL A 274 38.75 24.70 8.46
CA VAL A 274 38.32 23.39 7.95
C VAL A 274 39.48 22.72 7.23
N LYS A 275 39.76 21.46 7.58
CA LYS A 275 40.69 20.62 6.80
C LYS A 275 40.12 20.29 5.45
N MET A 276 40.92 20.23 4.41
CA MET A 276 40.50 19.90 3.05
C MET A 276 41.03 18.55 2.63
N THR A 277 40.14 17.62 2.45
CA THR A 277 40.41 16.26 1.92
C THR A 277 39.62 16.01 0.61
N PRO A 278 40.04 16.58 -0.51
CA PRO A 278 39.28 16.56 -1.75
C PRO A 278 38.93 15.20 -2.28
N ALA A 279 39.59 14.12 -1.86
CA ALA A 279 39.30 12.75 -2.29
C ALA A 279 38.19 12.05 -1.46
N HIS A 280 37.79 12.64 -0.30
CA HIS A 280 36.93 11.98 0.70
C HIS A 280 35.76 12.84 1.20
N ASP A 281 35.56 14.03 0.66
CA ASP A 281 34.42 14.89 0.95
C ASP A 281 33.96 15.64 -0.31
N PRO A 282 32.66 15.68 -0.64
CA PRO A 282 32.16 16.36 -1.82
C PRO A 282 32.40 17.87 -1.82
N ASN A 283 32.28 18.51 -0.66
CA ASN A 283 32.49 19.96 -0.52
C ASN A 283 33.98 20.30 -0.60
N ASP A 284 34.81 19.51 0.08
CA ASP A 284 36.28 19.66 0.01
C ASP A 284 36.78 19.48 -1.43
N PHE A 285 36.11 18.58 -2.23
CA PHE A 285 36.45 18.40 -3.64
C PHE A 285 36.17 19.67 -4.46
N GLU A 286 35.01 20.31 -4.28
CA GLU A 286 34.67 21.56 -4.97
C GLU A 286 35.61 22.73 -4.58
N VAL A 287 35.93 22.85 -3.29
CA VAL A 287 36.94 23.81 -2.83
C VAL A 287 38.32 23.48 -3.42
N GLY A 288 38.67 22.19 -3.44
CA GLY A 288 39.90 21.70 -4.05
C GLY A 288 40.05 22.06 -5.52
N LEU A 289 38.96 21.95 -6.31
CA LEU A 289 38.94 22.38 -7.71
C LEU A 289 39.17 23.88 -7.88
N ARG A 290 38.50 24.72 -7.05
CA ARG A 290 38.64 26.19 -7.09
C ARG A 290 40.04 26.66 -6.74
N HIS A 291 40.69 25.97 -5.81
CA HIS A 291 42.03 26.33 -5.29
C HIS A 291 43.15 25.45 -5.82
N ASN A 292 42.84 24.54 -6.79
CA ASN A 292 43.80 23.60 -7.40
C ASN A 292 44.58 22.78 -6.36
N LEU A 293 43.90 22.27 -5.34
CA LEU A 293 44.46 21.39 -4.33
C LEU A 293 44.69 19.99 -4.90
N GLU A 294 45.73 19.32 -4.40
CA GLU A 294 46.00 17.93 -4.75
C GLU A 294 44.86 17.00 -4.27
N VAL A 295 44.60 15.94 -4.99
CA VAL A 295 43.56 14.97 -4.65
C VAL A 295 44.23 13.64 -4.27
N ILE A 296 44.24 13.31 -2.97
CA ILE A 296 44.90 12.12 -2.43
C ILE A 296 43.88 11.22 -1.78
N ARG A 297 43.63 10.09 -2.44
CA ARG A 297 42.75 9.06 -1.89
C ARG A 297 43.51 8.14 -0.96
N VAL A 298 43.05 7.99 0.32
CA VAL A 298 43.72 7.20 1.37
C VAL A 298 43.02 5.89 1.73
N LEU A 299 41.83 5.65 1.17
CA LEU A 299 41.06 4.40 1.35
C LEU A 299 40.94 3.63 0.05
N ASN A 300 41.17 2.33 0.12
CA ASN A 300 40.85 1.37 -0.94
C ASN A 300 39.34 1.16 -1.08
N ASP A 301 38.92 0.44 -2.13
CA ASP A 301 37.50 0.16 -2.41
C ASP A 301 36.79 -0.63 -1.30
N ASN A 302 37.52 -1.41 -0.52
CA ASN A 302 36.98 -2.14 0.65
C ASN A 302 37.02 -1.34 1.96
N GLY A 303 37.36 -0.05 1.93
CA GLY A 303 37.43 0.81 3.11
C GLY A 303 38.68 0.59 3.97
N VAL A 304 39.66 -0.12 3.47
CA VAL A 304 40.98 -0.32 4.14
C VAL A 304 41.91 0.81 3.71
N VAL A 305 42.72 1.27 4.65
CA VAL A 305 43.74 2.32 4.41
C VAL A 305 44.77 1.78 3.42
N ASN A 306 45.13 2.60 2.42
CA ASN A 306 46.09 2.26 1.36
C ASN A 306 47.52 2.74 1.66
N GLU A 307 48.40 2.68 0.70
CA GLU A 307 49.84 3.06 0.81
C GLU A 307 50.04 4.52 1.22
N PHE A 308 49.09 5.43 0.90
CA PHE A 308 49.18 6.85 1.36
C PHE A 308 48.93 7.02 2.84
N GLY A 309 48.37 6.02 3.51
CA GLY A 309 48.19 6.01 4.96
C GLY A 309 49.47 5.66 5.79
N GLY A 310 50.59 5.36 5.12
CA GLY A 310 51.87 5.04 5.77
C GLY A 310 51.78 3.89 6.77
N LYS A 311 52.11 4.11 8.04
CA LYS A 311 52.06 3.03 9.05
C LYS A 311 50.67 2.45 9.33
N TYR A 312 49.60 3.07 8.87
CA TYR A 312 48.22 2.62 9.02
C TYR A 312 47.75 1.80 7.82
N GLU A 313 48.61 1.62 6.81
CA GLU A 313 48.29 0.79 5.61
C GLU A 313 47.80 -0.60 6.01
N GLY A 314 46.72 -1.09 5.36
CA GLY A 314 46.11 -2.40 5.61
C GLY A 314 45.14 -2.42 6.80
N MET A 315 44.97 -1.33 7.56
CA MET A 315 43.98 -1.26 8.63
C MET A 315 42.59 -0.91 8.08
N ASP A 316 41.53 -1.52 8.66
CA ASP A 316 40.16 -1.05 8.46
C ASP A 316 40.07 0.41 8.92
N ARG A 317 39.26 1.24 8.22
CA ARG A 317 39.10 2.66 8.47
C ARG A 317 38.78 3.02 9.93
N TYR A 318 37.99 2.22 10.63
CA TYR A 318 37.63 2.47 12.03
C TYR A 318 38.77 2.10 12.97
N VAL A 319 39.48 1.01 12.69
CA VAL A 319 40.69 0.63 13.44
C VAL A 319 41.81 1.69 13.26
N ALA A 320 41.95 2.16 12.02
CA ALA A 320 42.88 3.25 11.70
C ALA A 320 42.49 4.55 12.42
N ARG A 321 41.23 4.90 12.50
CA ARG A 321 40.74 6.06 13.26
C ARG A 321 41.19 6.02 14.71
N GLU A 322 40.99 4.92 15.41
CA GLU A 322 41.40 4.74 16.80
C GLU A 322 42.93 4.87 16.96
N ALA A 323 43.69 4.24 16.07
CA ALA A 323 45.15 4.30 16.08
C ALA A 323 45.67 5.73 15.80
N ILE A 324 45.08 6.44 14.82
CA ILE A 324 45.43 7.82 14.49
C ILE A 324 45.14 8.77 15.67
N VAL A 325 43.95 8.64 16.29
CA VAL A 325 43.60 9.48 17.45
C VAL A 325 44.58 9.28 18.59
N LYS A 326 44.94 8.02 18.88
CA LYS A 326 45.93 7.71 19.90
C LYS A 326 47.30 8.34 19.59
N ASP A 327 47.78 8.22 18.37
CA ASP A 327 49.06 8.80 17.96
C ASP A 327 49.08 10.34 18.00
N LEU A 328 47.94 10.98 17.65
CA LEU A 328 47.76 12.42 17.77
C LEU A 328 47.80 12.89 19.24
N GLU A 329 47.23 12.11 20.17
CA GLU A 329 47.29 12.36 21.61
C GLU A 329 48.71 12.21 22.12
N GLU A 330 49.40 11.11 21.81
CA GLU A 330 50.78 10.82 22.24
C GLU A 330 51.77 11.85 21.72
N GLN A 331 51.57 12.43 20.52
CA GLN A 331 52.40 13.46 19.93
C GLN A 331 51.99 14.89 20.28
N GLY A 332 50.90 15.07 21.07
CA GLY A 332 50.43 16.37 21.51
C GLY A 332 49.67 17.19 20.45
N TYR A 333 49.23 16.57 19.34
CA TYR A 333 48.42 17.22 18.31
C TYR A 333 46.92 17.20 18.61
N LEU A 334 46.43 16.30 19.45
CA LEU A 334 45.03 16.27 19.86
C LEU A 334 44.77 17.34 20.93
N VAL A 335 43.87 18.29 20.63
CA VAL A 335 43.52 19.40 21.53
C VAL A 335 42.38 19.02 22.46
N LYS A 336 41.29 18.48 21.90
CA LYS A 336 40.14 18.00 22.67
C LYS A 336 39.32 17.02 21.82
N ILE A 337 38.47 16.22 22.48
CA ILE A 337 37.42 15.42 21.88
C ILE A 337 36.09 15.96 22.41
N GLU A 338 35.13 16.18 21.51
CA GLU A 338 33.82 16.71 21.85
C GLU A 338 32.75 15.73 21.32
N ASP A 339 31.79 15.39 22.16
CA ASP A 339 30.66 14.52 21.70
C ASP A 339 29.85 15.26 20.65
N HIS A 340 29.66 14.63 19.52
CA HIS A 340 28.97 15.21 18.37
C HIS A 340 28.13 14.14 17.63
N ALA A 341 26.83 14.20 17.81
CA ALA A 341 25.94 13.37 17.00
C ALA A 341 25.82 13.95 15.58
N HIS A 342 26.03 13.12 14.59
CA HIS A 342 25.97 13.55 13.21
C HIS A 342 25.23 12.51 12.33
N ASN A 343 24.76 12.97 11.20
CA ASN A 343 24.00 12.17 10.24
C ASN A 343 24.98 11.43 9.31
N VAL A 344 24.98 10.09 9.37
CA VAL A 344 25.86 9.22 8.58
C VAL A 344 25.10 8.55 7.47
N GLY A 345 25.61 8.68 6.23
CA GLY A 345 25.06 7.97 5.08
C GLY A 345 25.32 6.47 5.19
N THR A 346 24.30 5.65 4.98
CA THR A 346 24.36 4.19 4.96
C THR A 346 23.83 3.64 3.65
N CYS A 347 24.40 2.53 3.21
CA CYS A 347 23.94 1.83 2.00
C CYS A 347 22.53 1.26 2.23
N TYR A 348 21.58 1.61 1.40
CA TYR A 348 20.17 1.14 1.48
C TYR A 348 20.01 -0.39 1.44
N ARG A 349 21.03 -1.14 1.00
CA ARG A 349 21.01 -2.61 0.86
C ARG A 349 21.68 -3.36 2.00
N CYS A 350 22.91 -2.98 2.36
CA CYS A 350 23.66 -3.68 3.39
C CYS A 350 23.70 -2.93 4.74
N HIS A 351 23.16 -1.70 4.81
CA HIS A 351 23.08 -0.82 5.97
C HIS A 351 24.46 -0.52 6.61
N LYS A 352 25.55 -0.66 5.83
CA LYS A 352 26.90 -0.26 6.24
C LYS A 352 27.16 1.16 5.81
N ASP A 353 28.07 1.84 6.54
CA ASP A 353 28.39 3.23 6.30
C ASP A 353 29.04 3.41 4.92
N VAL A 354 28.54 4.40 4.21
CA VAL A 354 29.00 4.83 2.89
C VAL A 354 30.25 5.69 3.05
N GLU A 355 31.19 5.52 2.11
CA GLU A 355 32.40 6.35 2.02
C GLU A 355 32.29 7.27 0.80
N PRO A 356 32.32 8.61 0.98
CA PRO A 356 32.58 9.51 -0.14
C PRO A 356 34.02 9.29 -0.63
N ILE A 357 34.17 8.88 -1.90
CA ILE A 357 35.50 8.70 -2.52
C ILE A 357 35.53 9.24 -3.94
N ILE A 358 36.68 9.70 -4.38
CA ILE A 358 36.88 10.04 -5.78
C ILE A 358 36.98 8.76 -6.60
N SER A 359 36.21 8.71 -7.70
CA SER A 359 36.23 7.58 -8.65
C SER A 359 35.84 8.03 -10.04
N ALA A 360 36.42 7.38 -11.07
CA ALA A 360 36.05 7.58 -12.46
C ALA A 360 34.81 6.73 -12.77
N GLN A 361 33.68 7.36 -12.99
CA GLN A 361 32.38 6.73 -13.18
C GLN A 361 31.67 7.29 -14.43
N TRP A 362 30.61 6.60 -14.85
CA TRP A 362 29.72 7.08 -15.90
C TRP A 362 28.55 7.83 -15.29
N PHE A 363 28.21 8.98 -15.87
CA PHE A 363 27.16 9.87 -15.38
C PHE A 363 26.20 10.26 -16.49
N VAL A 364 24.94 10.50 -16.11
CA VAL A 364 23.91 11.16 -16.93
C VAL A 364 23.75 12.60 -16.46
N LYS A 365 23.83 13.58 -17.38
CA LYS A 365 23.48 14.99 -17.12
C LYS A 365 21.95 15.08 -16.97
N MET A 366 21.51 15.28 -15.74
CA MET A 366 20.08 15.22 -15.43
C MET A 366 19.32 16.50 -15.72
N LYS A 367 19.93 17.65 -15.65
CA LYS A 367 19.24 18.93 -15.75
C LYS A 367 18.42 19.09 -17.04
N PRO A 368 18.94 18.79 -18.27
CA PRO A 368 18.16 18.88 -19.48
C PRO A 368 16.97 17.91 -19.54
N LEU A 369 17.15 16.69 -18.98
CA LEU A 369 16.09 15.67 -18.90
C LEU A 369 14.99 16.04 -17.90
N ALA A 370 15.37 16.74 -16.82
CA ALA A 370 14.46 17.17 -15.78
C ALA A 370 13.49 18.28 -16.26
N GLU A 371 13.91 19.14 -17.17
CA GLU A 371 13.08 20.26 -17.66
C GLU A 371 11.77 19.77 -18.26
N GLU A 372 11.82 18.77 -19.15
CA GLU A 372 10.63 18.20 -19.79
C GLU A 372 9.82 17.34 -18.80
N ALA A 373 10.48 16.57 -17.94
CA ALA A 373 9.82 15.81 -16.91
C ALA A 373 9.04 16.67 -15.90
N ILE A 374 9.53 17.87 -15.59
CA ILE A 374 8.85 18.89 -14.80
C ILE A 374 7.64 19.44 -15.56
N ARG A 375 7.81 19.75 -16.87
CA ARG A 375 6.75 20.32 -17.70
C ARG A 375 5.51 19.43 -17.75
N VAL A 376 5.68 18.14 -18.08
CA VAL A 376 4.55 17.21 -18.25
C VAL A 376 3.73 17.00 -16.96
N VAL A 377 4.34 17.14 -15.80
CA VAL A 377 3.61 17.09 -14.53
C VAL A 377 2.93 18.43 -14.22
N LYS A 378 3.60 19.56 -14.45
CA LYS A 378 3.00 20.90 -14.27
C LYS A 378 1.80 21.13 -15.18
N GLU A 379 1.83 20.66 -16.40
CA GLU A 379 0.76 20.80 -17.40
C GLU A 379 -0.33 19.73 -17.23
N GLY A 380 -0.12 18.74 -16.35
CA GLY A 380 -1.10 17.70 -16.02
C GLY A 380 -1.23 16.60 -17.07
N GLU A 381 -0.23 16.43 -17.96
CA GLU A 381 -0.12 15.27 -18.85
C GLU A 381 0.11 13.99 -18.04
N THR A 382 0.88 14.09 -16.94
CA THR A 382 0.98 13.08 -15.88
C THR A 382 0.44 13.64 -14.56
N LYS A 383 -0.48 12.93 -13.92
CA LYS A 383 -1.11 13.31 -12.65
C LYS A 383 -0.76 12.31 -11.54
N PHE A 384 -0.49 12.82 -10.35
CA PHE A 384 -0.33 11.99 -9.15
C PHE A 384 -1.64 11.87 -8.38
N VAL A 385 -1.97 10.67 -7.94
CA VAL A 385 -3.09 10.40 -7.06
C VAL A 385 -2.54 9.74 -5.78
N PRO A 386 -2.64 10.40 -4.62
CA PRO A 386 -3.16 11.74 -4.39
C PRO A 386 -2.17 12.84 -4.83
N ASP A 387 -2.68 14.01 -5.16
CA ASP A 387 -1.93 15.14 -5.72
C ASP A 387 -0.77 15.65 -4.84
N ARG A 388 -0.81 15.41 -3.53
CA ARG A 388 0.28 15.81 -2.61
C ARG A 388 1.66 15.29 -3.03
N PHE A 389 1.73 14.17 -3.73
CA PHE A 389 3.00 13.58 -4.20
C PHE A 389 3.58 14.28 -5.42
N SER A 390 2.80 15.09 -6.13
CA SER A 390 3.32 15.95 -7.20
C SER A 390 4.33 16.97 -6.64
N LYS A 391 4.06 17.53 -5.43
CA LYS A 391 5.00 18.44 -4.76
C LYS A 391 6.31 17.74 -4.36
N THR A 392 6.21 16.51 -3.86
CA THR A 392 7.38 15.68 -3.52
C THR A 392 8.23 15.38 -4.74
N TYR A 393 7.59 15.00 -5.85
CA TYR A 393 8.24 14.79 -7.15
C TYR A 393 8.92 16.06 -7.66
N MET A 394 8.20 17.19 -7.68
CA MET A 394 8.71 18.48 -8.18
C MET A 394 9.93 18.95 -7.42
N ASN A 395 9.89 18.90 -6.06
CA ASN A 395 11.01 19.31 -5.23
C ASN A 395 12.28 18.50 -5.52
N TRP A 396 12.15 17.21 -5.80
CA TRP A 396 13.29 16.36 -6.15
C TRP A 396 13.81 16.69 -7.56
N MET A 397 12.92 16.83 -8.56
CA MET A 397 13.29 17.09 -9.95
C MET A 397 13.95 18.47 -10.14
N GLU A 398 13.50 19.49 -9.42
CA GLU A 398 14.07 20.84 -9.44
C GLU A 398 15.50 20.90 -8.86
N ASN A 399 15.86 19.95 -7.99
CA ASN A 399 17.15 19.87 -7.32
C ASN A 399 18.00 18.67 -7.74
N VAL A 400 17.63 17.99 -8.83
CA VAL A 400 18.32 16.77 -9.28
C VAL A 400 19.76 17.06 -9.70
N ARG A 401 20.68 16.18 -9.26
CA ARG A 401 22.10 16.19 -9.65
C ARG A 401 22.36 15.16 -10.74
N ASP A 402 23.57 15.25 -11.36
CA ASP A 402 24.00 14.24 -12.32
C ASP A 402 23.97 12.85 -11.71
N TRP A 403 23.41 11.91 -12.40
CA TRP A 403 23.18 10.55 -11.96
C TRP A 403 24.34 9.63 -12.30
N CYS A 404 25.01 9.07 -11.29
CA CYS A 404 26.02 8.02 -11.44
C CYS A 404 25.35 6.70 -11.82
N ILE A 405 25.64 6.20 -13.04
CA ILE A 405 24.97 5.03 -13.62
C ILE A 405 25.84 3.78 -13.66
N SER A 406 27.13 3.84 -13.36
CA SER A 406 28.02 2.68 -13.35
C SER A 406 28.02 1.97 -11.99
N ARG A 407 28.09 0.64 -12.02
CA ARG A 407 28.17 -0.25 -10.87
C ARG A 407 29.24 -1.31 -11.08
N GLN A 408 30.09 -1.55 -10.09
CA GLN A 408 31.16 -2.54 -10.09
C GLN A 408 30.66 -3.93 -9.74
N LEU A 409 29.62 -4.35 -10.48
CA LEU A 409 28.96 -5.64 -10.33
C LEU A 409 29.25 -6.52 -11.55
N TRP A 410 29.00 -7.80 -11.43
CA TRP A 410 29.01 -8.72 -12.55
C TRP A 410 27.63 -8.99 -13.13
N TRP A 411 26.59 -8.86 -12.30
CA TRP A 411 25.20 -9.06 -12.66
C TRP A 411 24.53 -7.76 -13.07
N GLY A 412 24.09 -7.67 -14.31
CA GLY A 412 23.42 -6.49 -14.92
C GLY A 412 23.80 -6.27 -16.38
N HIS A 413 23.29 -5.17 -16.93
CA HIS A 413 23.62 -4.73 -18.30
C HIS A 413 25.03 -4.16 -18.35
N GLN A 414 25.96 -4.86 -18.98
CA GLN A 414 27.34 -4.38 -19.13
C GLN A 414 27.39 -3.15 -20.04
N ILE A 415 28.10 -2.11 -19.58
CA ILE A 415 28.23 -0.84 -20.30
C ILE A 415 28.80 -1.06 -21.71
N PRO A 416 28.12 -0.55 -22.77
CA PRO A 416 28.53 -0.77 -24.16
C PRO A 416 29.62 0.20 -24.60
N ALA A 417 30.76 0.20 -23.90
CA ALA A 417 31.89 1.08 -24.13
C ALA A 417 33.21 0.29 -24.15
N TRP A 418 34.12 0.63 -25.06
CA TRP A 418 35.42 -0.02 -25.24
C TRP A 418 36.54 1.02 -25.24
N THR A 419 37.49 0.85 -24.34
CA THR A 419 38.65 1.73 -24.21
C THR A 419 39.84 1.18 -25.01
N CYS A 420 40.40 2.00 -25.90
CA CYS A 420 41.60 1.63 -26.66
C CYS A 420 42.85 1.87 -25.83
N SER A 421 43.69 0.83 -25.65
CA SER A 421 44.96 0.93 -24.92
C SER A 421 46.06 1.68 -25.67
N GLU A 422 45.91 1.91 -26.99
CA GLU A 422 46.90 2.62 -27.77
C GLU A 422 46.66 4.13 -27.87
N CYS A 423 45.41 4.56 -28.00
CA CYS A 423 45.11 5.99 -28.18
C CYS A 423 44.23 6.58 -27.09
N GLY A 424 43.80 5.78 -26.10
CA GLY A 424 42.95 6.22 -24.99
C GLY A 424 41.48 6.54 -25.37
N HIS A 425 41.13 6.35 -26.68
CA HIS A 425 39.78 6.65 -27.15
C HIS A 425 38.76 5.66 -26.60
N ILE A 426 37.56 6.15 -26.24
CA ILE A 426 36.44 5.31 -25.81
C ILE A 426 35.46 5.22 -26.98
N THR A 427 35.27 4.03 -27.52
CA THR A 427 34.27 3.71 -28.52
C THR A 427 32.99 3.27 -27.82
N VAL A 428 31.84 3.93 -28.10
CA VAL A 428 30.52 3.56 -27.56
C VAL A 428 29.68 3.09 -28.75
N SER A 429 29.09 1.89 -28.64
CA SER A 429 28.40 1.28 -29.79
C SER A 429 27.18 0.45 -29.38
N ARG A 430 26.17 0.42 -30.27
CA ARG A 430 24.98 -0.43 -30.20
C ARG A 430 25.30 -1.90 -30.36
N GLU A 431 26.35 -2.21 -31.14
CA GLU A 431 26.84 -3.56 -31.39
C GLU A 431 28.21 -3.78 -30.72
N ASP A 432 28.59 -5.02 -30.51
CA ASP A 432 29.92 -5.35 -29.99
C ASP A 432 30.97 -5.04 -31.05
N VAL A 433 31.99 -4.31 -30.67
CA VAL A 433 33.07 -3.87 -31.59
C VAL A 433 34.36 -4.64 -31.33
N CYS A 434 35.18 -4.83 -32.42
CA CYS A 434 36.42 -5.52 -32.33
C CYS A 434 37.64 -4.57 -32.56
N THR A 435 37.41 -3.32 -32.98
CA THR A 435 38.45 -2.34 -33.24
C THR A 435 38.06 -0.95 -32.76
N CYS A 436 39.05 -0.14 -32.42
CA CYS A 436 38.90 1.26 -32.04
C CYS A 436 38.44 2.08 -33.27
N GLU A 437 37.34 2.83 -33.13
CA GLU A 437 36.81 3.65 -34.21
C GLU A 437 37.76 4.79 -34.63
N LYS A 438 38.63 5.27 -33.69
CA LYS A 438 39.52 6.38 -33.93
C LYS A 438 40.85 5.99 -34.64
N CYS A 439 41.47 4.88 -34.19
CA CYS A 439 42.81 4.49 -34.67
C CYS A 439 42.85 3.11 -35.31
N GLY A 440 41.74 2.38 -35.39
CA GLY A 440 41.64 1.04 -36.00
C GLY A 440 42.32 -0.08 -35.22
N SER A 441 42.90 0.17 -34.04
CA SER A 441 43.58 -0.83 -33.22
C SER A 441 42.59 -1.89 -32.68
N ALA A 442 43.01 -3.14 -32.73
CA ALA A 442 42.28 -4.25 -32.10
C ALA A 442 42.53 -4.37 -30.58
N LYS A 443 43.40 -3.52 -30.00
CA LYS A 443 43.69 -3.52 -28.57
C LYS A 443 42.68 -2.67 -27.82
N ILE A 444 41.44 -3.12 -27.81
CA ILE A 444 40.32 -2.50 -27.07
C ILE A 444 39.88 -3.40 -25.92
N THR A 445 39.50 -2.80 -24.82
CA THR A 445 38.96 -3.50 -23.66
C THR A 445 37.58 -2.98 -23.38
N ARG A 446 36.58 -3.87 -23.25
CA ARG A 446 35.23 -3.51 -22.88
C ARG A 446 35.18 -3.07 -21.43
N GLU A 447 34.35 -2.08 -21.13
CA GLU A 447 34.04 -1.64 -19.73
C GLU A 447 33.54 -2.84 -18.94
N GLU A 448 34.11 -3.07 -17.75
CA GLU A 448 33.71 -4.19 -16.89
C GLU A 448 32.48 -3.89 -16.06
N ASP A 449 32.22 -2.62 -15.80
CA ASP A 449 31.07 -2.16 -15.02
C ASP A 449 29.76 -2.44 -15.73
N VAL A 450 28.70 -2.61 -14.93
CA VAL A 450 27.33 -2.70 -15.41
C VAL A 450 26.56 -1.42 -15.09
N LEU A 451 25.43 -1.23 -15.76
CA LEU A 451 24.54 -0.11 -15.51
C LEU A 451 23.76 -0.31 -14.20
N ASP A 452 23.43 0.79 -13.56
CA ASP A 452 22.46 0.86 -12.46
C ASP A 452 21.14 0.18 -12.87
N THR A 453 20.58 -0.65 -12.00
CA THR A 453 19.28 -1.32 -12.19
C THR A 453 18.19 -0.33 -12.64
N TRP A 454 18.17 0.86 -12.05
CA TRP A 454 17.17 1.88 -12.35
C TRP A 454 17.31 2.48 -13.76
N PHE A 455 18.44 2.27 -14.43
CA PHE A 455 18.64 2.69 -15.83
C PHE A 455 17.80 1.85 -16.79
N SER A 456 17.79 0.54 -16.62
CA SER A 456 16.93 -0.36 -17.39
C SER A 456 15.47 -0.27 -16.94
N SER A 457 15.22 -0.29 -15.64
CA SER A 457 13.85 -0.23 -15.11
C SER A 457 13.10 1.06 -15.51
N ALA A 458 13.82 2.14 -15.81
CA ALA A 458 13.23 3.39 -16.32
C ALA A 458 12.60 3.28 -17.72
N LEU A 459 12.94 2.24 -18.48
CA LEU A 459 12.47 2.03 -19.85
C LEU A 459 11.21 1.15 -19.90
N TRP A 460 10.83 0.56 -18.78
CA TRP A 460 9.81 -0.47 -18.64
C TRP A 460 8.48 -0.19 -19.34
N PRO A 461 7.90 1.03 -19.31
CA PRO A 461 6.63 1.32 -19.97
C PRO A 461 6.64 1.21 -21.47
N PHE A 462 7.80 1.35 -22.12
CA PHE A 462 7.90 1.36 -23.59
C PHE A 462 8.81 0.26 -24.13
N GLU A 463 9.86 -0.18 -23.42
CA GLU A 463 10.69 -1.30 -23.87
C GLU A 463 9.91 -2.62 -23.93
N THR A 464 8.99 -2.83 -22.96
CA THR A 464 8.12 -4.02 -22.90
C THR A 464 7.08 -4.07 -24.02
N LEU A 465 6.82 -2.95 -24.68
CA LEU A 465 5.96 -2.84 -25.86
C LEU A 465 6.77 -2.84 -27.18
N GLY A 466 8.08 -3.13 -27.08
CA GLY A 466 8.95 -3.38 -28.23
C GLY A 466 9.79 -2.20 -28.70
N TRP A 467 9.81 -1.05 -28.00
CA TRP A 467 10.77 0.01 -28.30
C TRP A 467 12.23 -0.51 -28.20
N PRO A 468 13.16 -0.12 -29.09
CA PRO A 468 13.14 1.00 -30.03
C PRO A 468 12.42 0.77 -31.38
N GLU A 469 11.89 -0.45 -31.58
CA GLU A 469 11.14 -0.72 -32.81
C GLU A 469 9.76 -0.02 -32.77
N LYS A 470 9.25 0.32 -33.97
CA LYS A 470 7.88 0.84 -34.12
C LYS A 470 6.91 -0.33 -34.21
N THR A 471 6.54 -0.90 -33.05
CA THR A 471 5.60 -2.02 -33.01
C THR A 471 4.14 -1.55 -32.98
N ALA A 472 3.22 -2.42 -33.41
CA ALA A 472 1.78 -2.17 -33.27
C ALA A 472 1.34 -2.01 -31.83
N ASP A 473 1.97 -2.73 -30.91
CA ASP A 473 1.71 -2.65 -29.47
C ASP A 473 2.13 -1.31 -28.89
N LEU A 474 3.32 -0.81 -29.23
CA LEU A 474 3.80 0.50 -28.81
C LEU A 474 2.89 1.62 -29.32
N ASP A 475 2.42 1.53 -30.56
CA ASP A 475 1.53 2.53 -31.17
C ASP A 475 0.16 2.57 -30.50
N TYR A 476 -0.34 1.41 -30.02
CA TYR A 476 -1.69 1.27 -29.47
C TYR A 476 -1.78 1.38 -27.95
N PHE A 477 -0.85 0.75 -27.21
CA PHE A 477 -0.88 0.65 -25.75
C PHE A 477 -0.04 1.70 -25.01
N TYR A 478 0.74 2.52 -25.74
CA TYR A 478 1.58 3.58 -25.16
C TYR A 478 1.13 4.97 -25.59
N PRO A 479 1.09 5.99 -24.70
CA PRO A 479 1.37 5.95 -23.26
C PRO A 479 0.42 5.04 -22.47
N THR A 480 0.93 4.48 -21.36
CA THR A 480 0.08 3.67 -20.50
C THR A 480 -0.89 4.54 -19.69
N ASP A 481 -1.99 3.98 -19.17
CA ASP A 481 -3.02 4.77 -18.48
C ASP A 481 -2.68 5.06 -17.03
N VAL A 482 -2.31 4.01 -16.29
CA VAL A 482 -2.05 4.12 -14.84
C VAL A 482 -0.79 3.35 -14.48
N LEU A 483 0.10 4.02 -13.76
CA LEU A 483 1.18 3.38 -13.00
C LEU A 483 0.75 3.29 -11.54
N VAL A 484 0.76 2.09 -10.94
CA VAL A 484 0.49 1.88 -9.52
C VAL A 484 1.81 1.56 -8.83
N THR A 485 2.14 2.26 -7.74
CA THR A 485 3.40 2.02 -7.02
C THR A 485 3.39 2.61 -5.62
N GLY A 486 4.32 2.17 -4.75
CA GLY A 486 4.57 2.77 -3.45
C GLY A 486 5.22 4.15 -3.53
N TYR A 487 4.96 5.00 -2.53
CA TYR A 487 5.57 6.33 -2.47
C TYR A 487 7.09 6.30 -2.29
N ASP A 488 7.64 5.22 -1.78
CA ASP A 488 9.07 5.06 -1.48
C ASP A 488 9.96 4.92 -2.72
N ILE A 489 9.37 4.65 -3.91
CA ILE A 489 10.12 4.55 -5.16
C ILE A 489 9.76 5.65 -6.19
N ILE A 490 9.17 6.75 -5.76
CA ILE A 490 8.89 7.89 -6.65
C ILE A 490 10.18 8.40 -7.32
N PHE A 491 11.26 8.56 -6.56
CA PHE A 491 12.54 9.07 -7.06
C PHE A 491 13.32 8.01 -7.81
N PHE A 492 13.25 6.77 -7.35
CA PHE A 492 14.00 5.67 -7.95
C PHE A 492 13.44 5.25 -9.30
N TRP A 493 12.11 5.24 -9.43
CA TRP A 493 11.46 4.63 -10.58
C TRP A 493 10.54 5.59 -11.33
N VAL A 494 9.56 6.20 -10.68
CA VAL A 494 8.55 7.05 -11.35
C VAL A 494 9.21 8.21 -12.09
N ALA A 495 10.07 8.97 -11.42
CA ALA A 495 10.75 10.11 -12.01
C ALA A 495 11.64 9.70 -13.19
N ARG A 496 12.34 8.56 -13.03
CA ARG A 496 13.21 8.03 -14.10
C ARG A 496 12.43 7.57 -15.32
N MET A 497 11.28 6.92 -15.14
CA MET A 497 10.40 6.57 -16.25
C MET A 497 9.86 7.80 -16.97
N ILE A 498 9.48 8.86 -16.24
CA ILE A 498 8.94 10.09 -16.84
C ILE A 498 10.00 10.75 -17.74
N PHE A 499 11.21 11.03 -17.23
CA PHE A 499 12.21 11.67 -18.08
C PHE A 499 12.69 10.78 -19.24
N SER A 500 12.79 9.44 -19.02
CA SER A 500 13.16 8.52 -20.09
C SER A 500 12.09 8.42 -21.16
N GLY A 501 10.81 8.35 -20.80
CA GLY A 501 9.68 8.36 -21.73
C GLY A 501 9.67 9.64 -22.56
N CYS A 502 9.75 10.80 -21.92
CA CYS A 502 9.80 12.10 -22.62
C CYS A 502 10.99 12.19 -23.58
N GLU A 503 12.19 11.79 -23.17
CA GLU A 503 13.41 11.88 -23.96
C GLU A 503 13.42 10.94 -25.17
N HIS A 504 12.97 9.68 -25.00
CA HIS A 504 13.15 8.65 -26.04
C HIS A 504 11.92 8.43 -26.92
N THR A 505 10.71 8.75 -26.41
CA THR A 505 9.46 8.58 -27.15
C THR A 505 8.79 9.91 -27.53
N GLY A 506 9.21 11.01 -26.90
CA GLY A 506 8.57 12.33 -27.05
C GLY A 506 7.22 12.44 -26.36
N LYS A 507 6.87 11.51 -25.48
CA LYS A 507 5.61 11.46 -24.75
C LYS A 507 5.86 11.09 -23.28
N THR A 508 4.97 11.56 -22.38
CA THR A 508 4.95 11.03 -21.01
C THR A 508 4.63 9.53 -21.02
N PRO A 509 5.24 8.69 -20.14
CA PRO A 509 5.05 7.23 -20.19
C PRO A 509 3.69 6.76 -19.66
N PHE A 510 3.01 7.56 -18.85
CA PHE A 510 1.71 7.25 -18.26
C PHE A 510 0.95 8.51 -17.87
N HIS A 511 -0.40 8.43 -17.89
CA HIS A 511 -1.28 9.55 -17.59
C HIS A 511 -1.49 9.75 -16.09
N THR A 512 -1.56 8.66 -15.33
CA THR A 512 -1.82 8.71 -13.88
C THR A 512 -0.78 7.88 -13.12
N VAL A 513 -0.27 8.43 -12.03
CA VAL A 513 0.55 7.73 -11.02
C VAL A 513 -0.31 7.56 -9.77
N LEU A 514 -0.85 6.37 -9.59
CA LEU A 514 -1.60 6.01 -8.38
C LEU A 514 -0.62 5.53 -7.32
N ILE A 515 -0.44 6.34 -6.30
CA ILE A 515 0.46 6.06 -5.19
C ILE A 515 -0.28 5.34 -4.07
N HIS A 516 0.26 4.22 -3.62
CA HIS A 516 -0.17 3.56 -2.40
C HIS A 516 0.87 3.72 -1.27
N GLY A 517 0.44 3.49 -0.03
CA GLY A 517 1.32 3.46 1.13
C GLY A 517 1.97 2.10 1.34
N LEU A 518 2.72 1.97 2.44
CA LEU A 518 3.38 0.72 2.81
C LEU A 518 2.47 -0.14 3.69
N VAL A 519 2.60 -1.46 3.55
CA VAL A 519 1.95 -2.41 4.47
C VAL A 519 2.81 -2.56 5.71
N ARG A 520 2.24 -2.25 6.87
CA ARG A 520 2.87 -2.30 8.19
C ARG A 520 2.25 -3.40 9.04
N ASP A 521 2.96 -3.87 10.04
CA ASP A 521 2.41 -4.81 11.02
C ASP A 521 1.32 -4.13 11.89
N ASN A 522 0.68 -4.89 12.77
CA ASN A 522 -0.37 -4.40 13.67
C ASN A 522 0.12 -3.34 14.68
N GLN A 523 1.45 -3.23 14.89
CA GLN A 523 2.09 -2.19 15.71
C GLN A 523 2.50 -0.95 14.90
N GLY A 524 2.32 -0.97 13.58
CA GLY A 524 2.69 0.13 12.68
C GLY A 524 4.16 0.12 12.25
N ARG A 525 4.92 -0.96 12.50
CA ARG A 525 6.31 -1.10 12.06
C ARG A 525 6.35 -1.63 10.62
N LYS A 526 7.37 -1.22 9.85
CA LYS A 526 7.64 -1.78 8.53
C LYS A 526 7.87 -3.29 8.64
N MET A 527 7.20 -4.07 7.81
CA MET A 527 7.41 -5.52 7.76
C MET A 527 8.76 -5.83 7.11
N SER A 528 9.57 -6.66 7.76
CA SER A 528 10.84 -7.13 7.22
C SER A 528 11.18 -8.53 7.72
N LYS A 529 11.98 -9.26 6.94
CA LYS A 529 12.46 -10.60 7.34
C LYS A 529 13.39 -10.53 8.56
N SER A 530 14.16 -9.46 8.68
CA SER A 530 15.09 -9.24 9.80
C SER A 530 14.39 -9.00 11.13
N LEU A 531 13.20 -8.40 11.12
CA LEU A 531 12.37 -8.18 12.31
C LEU A 531 11.47 -9.39 12.65
N GLY A 532 11.41 -10.41 11.78
CA GLY A 532 10.55 -11.58 11.98
C GLY A 532 9.05 -11.28 11.98
N ASN A 533 8.64 -10.10 11.51
CA ASN A 533 7.24 -9.65 11.43
C ASN A 533 6.66 -9.73 10.01
N GLY A 534 7.40 -10.29 9.05
CA GLY A 534 6.93 -10.51 7.69
C GLY A 534 5.89 -11.62 7.64
N ILE A 535 4.79 -11.37 6.94
CA ILE A 535 3.71 -12.35 6.69
C ILE A 535 3.78 -12.75 5.22
N ASP A 536 3.76 -14.07 4.97
CA ASP A 536 3.70 -14.61 3.60
C ASP A 536 2.26 -14.53 3.08
N PRO A 537 2.01 -13.87 1.93
CA PRO A 537 0.69 -13.83 1.31
C PRO A 537 0.10 -15.22 1.05
N LEU A 538 0.93 -16.21 0.70
CA LEU A 538 0.47 -17.57 0.41
C LEU A 538 -0.10 -18.27 1.65
N GLU A 539 0.48 -18.05 2.83
CA GLU A 539 -0.06 -18.57 4.09
C GLU A 539 -1.47 -18.01 4.37
N MET A 540 -1.67 -16.73 4.05
CA MET A 540 -2.99 -16.10 4.21
C MET A 540 -4.01 -16.64 3.20
N ILE A 541 -3.58 -16.87 1.96
CA ILE A 541 -4.43 -17.47 0.91
C ILE A 541 -4.82 -18.90 1.30
N GLU A 542 -3.86 -19.70 1.77
CA GLU A 542 -4.12 -21.08 2.19
C GLU A 542 -5.12 -21.14 3.34
N LYS A 543 -5.03 -20.23 4.29
CA LYS A 543 -5.86 -20.22 5.49
C LYS A 543 -7.24 -19.58 5.28
N TYR A 544 -7.33 -18.51 4.50
CA TYR A 544 -8.54 -17.69 4.42
C TYR A 544 -9.13 -17.59 3.00
N GLY A 545 -8.37 -17.98 1.97
CA GLY A 545 -8.71 -17.79 0.57
C GLY A 545 -8.16 -16.48 -0.01
N CYS A 546 -7.94 -16.47 -1.31
CA CYS A 546 -7.41 -15.33 -2.05
C CYS A 546 -8.34 -14.10 -1.97
N ASP A 547 -9.64 -14.30 -2.18
CA ASP A 547 -10.65 -13.22 -2.14
C ASP A 547 -10.67 -12.49 -0.79
N ALA A 548 -10.52 -13.24 0.32
CA ALA A 548 -10.46 -12.64 1.65
C ALA A 548 -9.21 -11.78 1.85
N LEU A 549 -8.06 -12.22 1.34
CA LEU A 549 -6.82 -11.44 1.38
C LEU A 549 -6.95 -10.18 0.52
N ARG A 550 -7.42 -10.30 -0.73
CA ARG A 550 -7.61 -9.16 -1.66
C ARG A 550 -8.53 -8.11 -1.06
N MET A 551 -9.67 -8.52 -0.53
CA MET A 551 -10.62 -7.61 0.09
C MET A 551 -10.02 -6.91 1.31
N ASN A 552 -9.23 -7.61 2.15
CA ASN A 552 -8.52 -6.98 3.27
C ASN A 552 -7.50 -5.93 2.80
N MET A 553 -6.81 -6.15 1.68
CA MET A 553 -5.83 -5.20 1.12
C MET A 553 -6.46 -3.88 0.65
N VAL A 554 -7.72 -3.91 0.23
CA VAL A 554 -8.40 -2.72 -0.31
C VAL A 554 -9.28 -2.03 0.72
N THR A 555 -9.95 -2.80 1.59
CA THR A 555 -10.91 -2.26 2.57
C THR A 555 -10.25 -1.32 3.56
N GLY A 556 -10.75 -0.08 3.64
CA GLY A 556 -10.24 0.96 4.53
C GLY A 556 -8.88 1.52 4.12
N ASN A 557 -8.43 1.22 2.90
CA ASN A 557 -7.23 1.79 2.30
C ASN A 557 -7.59 3.03 1.48
N SER A 558 -6.78 4.08 1.60
CA SER A 558 -6.90 5.30 0.80
C SER A 558 -5.58 5.55 0.07
N PRO A 559 -5.59 6.13 -1.14
CA PRO A 559 -4.38 6.41 -1.89
C PRO A 559 -3.32 7.16 -1.07
N GLY A 560 -2.08 6.69 -1.14
CA GLY A 560 -0.91 7.30 -0.49
C GLY A 560 -0.79 7.13 1.02
N ASN A 561 -1.67 6.40 1.68
CA ASN A 561 -1.62 6.16 3.12
C ASN A 561 -1.11 4.76 3.45
N ASP A 562 -0.29 4.66 4.51
CA ASP A 562 0.16 3.36 5.01
C ASP A 562 -1.02 2.54 5.56
N MET A 563 -0.97 1.24 5.34
CA MET A 563 -1.97 0.28 5.80
C MET A 563 -1.39 -0.59 6.92
N ARG A 564 -2.10 -0.71 8.04
CA ARG A 564 -1.79 -1.72 9.06
C ARG A 564 -2.50 -3.03 8.71
N PHE A 565 -1.74 -4.10 8.61
CA PHE A 565 -2.27 -5.42 8.33
C PHE A 565 -2.68 -6.13 9.62
N TYR A 566 -3.93 -6.59 9.66
CA TYR A 566 -4.49 -7.39 10.75
C TYR A 566 -4.99 -8.72 10.19
N VAL A 567 -4.49 -9.82 10.73
CA VAL A 567 -4.89 -11.18 10.31
C VAL A 567 -6.37 -11.42 10.58
N GLU A 568 -6.92 -10.86 11.66
CA GLU A 568 -8.33 -10.98 12.06
C GLU A 568 -9.27 -10.38 11.01
N ARG A 569 -8.81 -9.38 10.24
CA ARG A 569 -9.58 -8.84 9.12
C ARG A 569 -9.72 -9.84 7.97
N CYS A 570 -8.72 -10.66 7.69
CA CYS A 570 -8.85 -11.74 6.71
C CYS A 570 -9.95 -12.73 7.11
N GLU A 571 -10.05 -13.05 8.40
CA GLU A 571 -11.13 -13.89 8.93
C GLU A 571 -12.51 -13.24 8.78
N ALA A 572 -12.63 -11.94 9.04
CA ALA A 572 -13.87 -11.19 8.81
C ALA A 572 -14.28 -11.19 7.34
N MET A 573 -13.32 -11.03 6.42
CA MET A 573 -13.59 -11.07 4.97
C MET A 573 -13.98 -12.48 4.49
N ARG A 574 -13.37 -13.54 5.04
CA ARG A 574 -13.83 -14.91 4.81
C ARG A 574 -15.27 -15.13 5.29
N ASN A 575 -15.63 -14.59 6.44
CA ASN A 575 -17.00 -14.68 6.96
C ASN A 575 -17.99 -13.91 6.08
N PHE A 576 -17.58 -12.78 5.52
CA PHE A 576 -18.35 -12.07 4.49
C PHE A 576 -18.57 -12.93 3.24
N ALA A 577 -17.51 -13.56 2.72
CA ALA A 577 -17.61 -14.50 1.60
C ALA A 577 -18.61 -15.62 1.90
N ASN A 578 -18.58 -16.20 3.10
CA ASN A 578 -19.52 -17.23 3.52
C ASN A 578 -20.97 -16.71 3.62
N LYS A 579 -21.18 -15.47 4.04
CA LYS A 579 -22.54 -14.85 4.06
C LYS A 579 -23.08 -14.69 2.64
N LEU A 580 -22.26 -14.16 1.73
CA LEU A 580 -22.62 -14.05 0.31
C LEU A 580 -22.92 -15.41 -0.30
N TRP A 581 -22.09 -16.42 -0.04
CA TRP A 581 -22.28 -17.79 -0.49
C TRP A 581 -23.61 -18.37 -0.03
N ASN A 582 -23.94 -18.23 1.24
CA ASN A 582 -25.22 -18.73 1.79
C ASN A 582 -26.43 -17.99 1.25
N ALA A 583 -26.33 -16.69 1.04
CA ALA A 583 -27.38 -15.90 0.39
C ALA A 583 -27.61 -16.37 -1.06
N SER A 584 -26.53 -16.59 -1.81
CA SER A 584 -26.59 -17.11 -3.18
C SER A 584 -27.19 -18.51 -3.24
N ARG A 585 -26.79 -19.41 -2.32
CA ARG A 585 -27.41 -20.73 -2.20
C ARG A 585 -28.91 -20.63 -1.94
N TYR A 586 -29.32 -19.74 -1.06
CA TYR A 586 -30.74 -19.53 -0.78
C TYR A 586 -31.51 -19.09 -2.03
N VAL A 587 -30.97 -18.17 -2.83
CA VAL A 587 -31.55 -17.76 -4.11
C VAL A 587 -31.65 -18.96 -5.05
N MET A 588 -30.55 -19.71 -5.22
CA MET A 588 -30.53 -20.88 -6.13
C MET A 588 -31.51 -22.00 -5.76
N MET A 589 -31.71 -22.24 -4.45
CA MET A 589 -32.67 -23.22 -3.96
C MET A 589 -34.14 -22.89 -4.34
N ASN A 590 -34.41 -21.63 -4.67
CA ASN A 590 -35.74 -21.16 -5.08
C ASN A 590 -35.87 -20.99 -6.59
N LEU A 591 -34.79 -21.27 -7.39
CA LEU A 591 -34.86 -21.20 -8.85
C LEU A 591 -35.64 -22.37 -9.42
N ALA A 592 -36.52 -22.07 -10.35
CA ALA A 592 -37.16 -23.08 -11.19
C ALA A 592 -36.24 -23.45 -12.37
N ASP A 593 -36.42 -24.65 -12.94
CA ASP A 593 -35.76 -25.02 -14.18
C ASP A 593 -36.15 -24.05 -15.31
N GLY A 594 -35.13 -23.52 -16.01
CA GLY A 594 -35.31 -22.54 -17.08
C GLY A 594 -35.52 -21.09 -16.62
N ALA A 595 -35.25 -20.77 -15.35
CA ALA A 595 -35.24 -19.38 -14.87
C ALA A 595 -34.26 -18.53 -15.69
N LYS A 596 -34.68 -17.29 -16.01
CA LYS A 596 -33.88 -16.32 -16.74
C LYS A 596 -33.45 -15.16 -15.81
N ASN A 597 -32.37 -14.53 -16.15
CA ASN A 597 -31.89 -13.31 -15.49
C ASN A 597 -32.48 -12.08 -16.24
N GLU A 598 -33.76 -11.86 -16.12
CA GLU A 598 -34.50 -10.75 -16.72
C GLU A 598 -35.39 -10.12 -15.64
N LEU A 599 -35.47 -8.80 -15.60
CA LEU A 599 -36.38 -8.09 -14.71
C LEU A 599 -37.82 -8.30 -15.20
N PRO A 600 -38.80 -8.46 -14.28
CA PRO A 600 -40.21 -8.46 -14.65
C PRO A 600 -40.68 -7.06 -15.10
N GLU A 601 -41.84 -6.98 -15.73
CA GLU A 601 -42.48 -5.70 -16.03
C GLU A 601 -42.63 -4.83 -14.76
N SER A 602 -42.40 -3.53 -14.88
CA SER A 602 -42.43 -2.57 -13.74
C SER A 602 -43.75 -2.58 -12.99
N SER A 603 -44.85 -2.91 -13.67
CA SER A 603 -46.20 -3.05 -13.11
C SER A 603 -46.36 -4.22 -12.11
N LYS A 604 -45.46 -5.23 -12.17
CA LYS A 604 -45.43 -6.40 -11.29
C LYS A 604 -44.56 -6.20 -10.07
N LEU A 605 -43.72 -5.14 -10.04
CA LEU A 605 -42.81 -4.87 -8.95
C LEU A 605 -43.55 -4.32 -7.71
N GLU A 606 -43.36 -4.97 -6.58
CA GLU A 606 -43.82 -4.49 -5.28
C GLU A 606 -42.89 -3.42 -4.73
N ILE A 607 -43.30 -2.71 -3.69
CA ILE A 607 -42.56 -1.61 -3.08
C ILE A 607 -41.16 -2.04 -2.63
N ALA A 608 -40.97 -3.23 -2.09
CA ALA A 608 -39.67 -3.77 -1.70
C ALA A 608 -38.75 -4.04 -2.88
N ASP A 609 -39.31 -4.46 -4.03
CA ASP A 609 -38.55 -4.69 -5.26
C ASP A 609 -38.05 -3.36 -5.82
N LYS A 610 -38.89 -2.38 -5.90
CA LYS A 610 -38.57 -1.03 -6.38
C LYS A 610 -37.51 -0.38 -5.45
N TRP A 611 -37.66 -0.59 -4.13
CA TRP A 611 -36.70 -0.10 -3.14
C TRP A 611 -35.29 -0.71 -3.36
N VAL A 612 -35.17 -2.03 -3.47
CA VAL A 612 -33.85 -2.66 -3.63
C VAL A 612 -33.25 -2.35 -5.00
N LEU A 613 -34.05 -2.27 -6.05
CA LEU A 613 -33.60 -1.87 -7.40
C LEU A 613 -33.09 -0.44 -7.41
N SER A 614 -33.77 0.50 -6.73
CA SER A 614 -33.33 1.90 -6.60
C SER A 614 -32.04 2.00 -5.79
N LYS A 615 -31.91 1.25 -4.69
CA LYS A 615 -30.67 1.18 -3.90
C LYS A 615 -29.50 0.60 -4.71
N LEU A 616 -29.73 -0.47 -5.47
CA LEU A 616 -28.72 -1.06 -6.38
C LEU A 616 -28.29 -0.07 -7.46
N ASN A 617 -29.24 0.61 -8.06
CA ASN A 617 -29.02 1.58 -9.13
C ASN A 617 -28.14 2.77 -8.64
N ASN A 618 -28.42 3.28 -7.45
CA ASN A 618 -27.56 4.28 -6.80
C ASN A 618 -26.17 3.73 -6.48
N LEU A 619 -26.07 2.50 -5.98
CA LEU A 619 -24.81 1.81 -5.73
C LEU A 619 -23.95 1.71 -6.99
N ILE A 620 -24.53 1.33 -8.13
CA ILE A 620 -23.83 1.23 -9.42
C ILE A 620 -23.18 2.57 -9.79
N ALA A 621 -23.94 3.67 -9.69
CA ALA A 621 -23.42 5.01 -9.97
C ALA A 621 -22.27 5.39 -9.02
N GLU A 622 -22.48 5.23 -7.72
CA GLU A 622 -21.50 5.60 -6.68
C GLU A 622 -20.23 4.74 -6.75
N VAL A 623 -20.34 3.44 -6.98
CA VAL A 623 -19.19 2.54 -7.12
C VAL A 623 -18.39 2.90 -8.36
N THR A 624 -19.05 3.11 -9.50
CA THR A 624 -18.38 3.49 -10.75
C THR A 624 -17.64 4.81 -10.60
N GLU A 625 -18.25 5.83 -10.00
CA GLU A 625 -17.61 7.11 -9.74
C GLU A 625 -16.37 6.98 -8.84
N ASN A 626 -16.45 6.19 -7.75
CA ASN A 626 -15.32 5.98 -6.84
C ASN A 626 -14.19 5.17 -7.50
N MET A 627 -14.53 4.17 -8.33
CA MET A 627 -13.53 3.42 -9.11
C MET A 627 -12.78 4.33 -10.09
N ASP A 628 -13.48 5.22 -10.80
CA ASP A 628 -12.87 6.17 -11.74
C ASP A 628 -12.03 7.25 -11.02
N LYS A 629 -12.31 7.52 -9.75
CA LYS A 629 -11.50 8.40 -8.88
C LYS A 629 -10.38 7.68 -8.15
N TYR A 630 -10.20 6.39 -8.37
CA TYR A 630 -9.24 5.53 -7.64
C TYR A 630 -9.50 5.40 -6.13
N GLU A 631 -10.71 5.71 -5.68
CA GLU A 631 -11.15 5.55 -4.28
C GLU A 631 -11.66 4.11 -4.02
N LEU A 632 -10.81 3.12 -4.29
CA LEU A 632 -11.16 1.69 -4.29
C LEU A 632 -11.67 1.21 -2.92
N GLY A 633 -11.10 1.77 -1.82
CA GLY A 633 -11.53 1.46 -0.46
C GLY A 633 -12.95 1.93 -0.16
N VAL A 634 -13.37 3.06 -0.73
CA VAL A 634 -14.75 3.57 -0.62
C VAL A 634 -15.70 2.72 -1.46
N ALA A 635 -15.30 2.39 -2.69
CA ALA A 635 -16.09 1.56 -3.59
C ALA A 635 -16.43 0.20 -2.96
N ILE A 636 -15.44 -0.52 -2.44
CA ILE A 636 -15.66 -1.84 -1.83
C ILE A 636 -16.49 -1.76 -0.55
N GLN A 637 -16.35 -0.70 0.26
CA GLN A 637 -17.16 -0.53 1.46
C GLN A 637 -18.65 -0.37 1.12
N LYS A 638 -18.98 0.42 0.09
CA LYS A 638 -20.36 0.57 -0.38
C LYS A 638 -20.95 -0.75 -0.87
N ILE A 639 -20.17 -1.56 -1.61
CA ILE A 639 -20.60 -2.91 -2.05
C ILE A 639 -20.83 -3.83 -0.85
N TYR A 640 -19.91 -3.79 0.14
CA TYR A 640 -20.02 -4.57 1.37
C TYR A 640 -21.30 -4.24 2.13
N ASP A 641 -21.56 -2.95 2.38
CA ASP A 641 -22.75 -2.48 3.10
C ASP A 641 -24.04 -2.85 2.37
N PHE A 642 -24.06 -2.73 1.04
CA PHE A 642 -25.21 -3.17 0.25
C PHE A 642 -25.48 -4.67 0.37
N ILE A 643 -24.45 -5.51 0.23
CA ILE A 643 -24.60 -6.97 0.33
C ILE A 643 -25.05 -7.35 1.75
N TRP A 644 -24.37 -6.83 2.75
CA TRP A 644 -24.60 -7.24 4.13
C TRP A 644 -25.93 -6.72 4.66
N ASP A 645 -26.13 -5.40 4.59
CA ASP A 645 -27.26 -4.72 5.27
C ASP A 645 -28.51 -4.66 4.37
N ILE A 646 -28.36 -4.41 3.05
CA ILE A 646 -29.52 -4.20 2.17
C ILE A 646 -30.02 -5.54 1.62
N TYR A 647 -29.14 -6.27 0.94
CA TYR A 647 -29.54 -7.49 0.24
C TYR A 647 -29.82 -8.65 1.20
N CYS A 648 -28.85 -9.00 2.05
CA CYS A 648 -28.96 -10.16 2.95
C CYS A 648 -29.90 -9.94 4.12
N ASP A 649 -29.77 -8.81 4.85
CA ASP A 649 -30.52 -8.61 6.10
C ASP A 649 -31.94 -8.11 5.88
N TRP A 650 -32.20 -7.43 4.74
CA TRP A 650 -33.53 -6.89 4.47
C TRP A 650 -34.20 -7.56 3.27
N TYR A 651 -33.67 -7.42 2.05
CA TYR A 651 -34.41 -7.78 0.87
C TYR A 651 -34.73 -9.29 0.80
N ILE A 652 -33.74 -10.16 1.06
CA ILE A 652 -33.98 -11.61 1.12
C ILE A 652 -35.07 -11.95 2.15
N GLU A 653 -35.05 -11.32 3.34
CA GLU A 653 -36.04 -11.56 4.36
C GLU A 653 -37.46 -11.08 3.97
N MET A 654 -37.54 -9.93 3.25
CA MET A 654 -38.80 -9.39 2.74
C MET A 654 -39.46 -10.31 1.68
N THR A 655 -38.64 -10.95 0.83
CA THR A 655 -39.15 -11.84 -0.24
C THR A 655 -39.67 -13.16 0.28
N LYS A 656 -39.32 -13.62 1.45
CA LYS A 656 -39.68 -14.94 1.98
C LYS A 656 -41.21 -15.18 2.05
N ALA A 657 -41.99 -14.12 2.33
CA ALA A 657 -43.47 -14.25 2.34
C ALA A 657 -44.00 -14.62 0.97
N ARG A 658 -43.45 -14.05 -0.08
CA ARG A 658 -43.84 -14.33 -1.48
C ARG A 658 -43.32 -15.68 -1.95
N LEU A 659 -42.06 -16.03 -1.60
CA LEU A 659 -41.44 -17.30 -1.98
C LEU A 659 -42.18 -18.53 -1.41
N PHE A 660 -42.83 -18.38 -0.26
CA PHE A 660 -43.62 -19.45 0.38
C PHE A 660 -45.12 -19.32 0.16
N SER A 661 -45.58 -18.36 -0.66
CA SER A 661 -47.00 -18.21 -1.01
C SER A 661 -47.41 -19.16 -2.14
N ASP A 662 -48.72 -19.39 -2.26
CA ASP A 662 -49.33 -20.13 -3.38
C ASP A 662 -49.51 -19.29 -4.67
N ASP A 663 -49.22 -17.97 -4.60
CA ASP A 663 -49.23 -17.04 -5.73
C ASP A 663 -47.96 -17.19 -6.58
N ALA A 664 -48.14 -17.91 -7.69
CA ALA A 664 -47.03 -18.23 -8.61
C ALA A 664 -46.43 -16.99 -9.27
N ASP A 665 -47.23 -15.97 -9.59
CA ASP A 665 -46.77 -14.75 -10.28
C ASP A 665 -45.95 -13.88 -9.32
N ARG A 666 -46.43 -13.67 -8.09
CA ARG A 666 -45.69 -12.95 -7.06
C ARG A 666 -44.40 -13.65 -6.69
N LYS A 667 -44.44 -15.00 -6.61
CA LYS A 667 -43.23 -15.80 -6.36
C LYS A 667 -42.21 -15.64 -7.48
N GLN A 668 -42.65 -15.74 -8.74
CA GLN A 668 -41.77 -15.60 -9.90
C GLN A 668 -41.15 -14.20 -9.97
N THR A 669 -41.93 -13.15 -9.73
CA THR A 669 -41.45 -11.76 -9.67
C THR A 669 -40.34 -11.60 -8.61
N ALA A 670 -40.56 -12.14 -7.41
CA ALA A 670 -39.57 -12.07 -6.34
C ALA A 670 -38.25 -12.80 -6.71
N ILE A 671 -38.34 -13.97 -7.34
CA ILE A 671 -37.18 -14.75 -7.82
C ILE A 671 -36.39 -13.96 -8.88
N GLN A 672 -37.09 -13.39 -9.89
CA GLN A 672 -36.43 -12.61 -10.93
C GLN A 672 -35.67 -11.41 -10.39
N VAL A 673 -36.24 -10.64 -9.46
CA VAL A 673 -35.54 -9.51 -8.84
C VAL A 673 -34.40 -9.97 -7.96
N LEU A 674 -34.54 -11.06 -7.19
CA LEU A 674 -33.44 -11.64 -6.41
C LEU A 674 -32.24 -12.03 -7.27
N VAL A 675 -32.48 -12.68 -8.41
CA VAL A 675 -31.45 -13.11 -9.36
C VAL A 675 -30.77 -11.90 -9.99
N TYR A 676 -31.55 -10.92 -10.46
CA TYR A 676 -31.05 -9.73 -11.11
C TYR A 676 -30.15 -8.92 -10.13
N VAL A 677 -30.64 -8.67 -8.92
CA VAL A 677 -29.86 -7.94 -7.91
C VAL A 677 -28.57 -8.67 -7.55
N LEU A 678 -28.63 -10.00 -7.42
CA LEU A 678 -27.44 -10.81 -7.15
C LEU A 678 -26.44 -10.74 -8.30
N ASP A 679 -26.86 -10.93 -9.55
CA ASP A 679 -26.00 -10.86 -10.73
C ASP A 679 -25.28 -9.50 -10.83
N GLN A 680 -26.03 -8.40 -10.74
CA GLN A 680 -25.45 -7.06 -10.81
C GLN A 680 -24.46 -6.79 -9.64
N THR A 681 -24.79 -7.28 -8.46
CA THR A 681 -23.92 -7.15 -7.28
C THR A 681 -22.63 -7.97 -7.42
N LEU A 682 -22.73 -9.19 -7.99
CA LEU A 682 -21.55 -10.02 -8.29
C LEU A 682 -20.63 -9.34 -9.30
N ARG A 683 -21.18 -8.65 -10.31
CA ARG A 683 -20.40 -7.87 -11.28
C ARG A 683 -19.65 -6.72 -10.61
N LEU A 684 -20.30 -5.98 -9.70
CA LEU A 684 -19.65 -4.90 -8.94
C LEU A 684 -18.54 -5.42 -8.01
N LEU A 685 -18.75 -6.58 -7.40
CA LEU A 685 -17.81 -7.19 -6.46
C LEU A 685 -16.64 -7.90 -7.14
N HIS A 686 -16.81 -8.36 -8.40
CA HIS A 686 -15.83 -9.19 -9.10
C HIS A 686 -14.41 -8.64 -9.15
N PRO A 687 -14.14 -7.33 -9.37
CA PRO A 687 -12.79 -6.79 -9.34
C PRO A 687 -12.07 -7.00 -8.01
N PHE A 688 -12.81 -7.09 -6.91
CA PHE A 688 -12.27 -7.21 -5.55
C PHE A 688 -12.17 -8.66 -5.08
N MET A 689 -13.21 -9.48 -5.35
CA MET A 689 -13.33 -10.88 -4.94
C MET A 689 -13.64 -11.77 -6.15
N PRO A 690 -12.65 -11.95 -7.04
CA PRO A 690 -12.91 -12.54 -8.35
C PRO A 690 -13.33 -14.02 -8.34
N PHE A 691 -12.84 -14.82 -7.40
CA PHE A 691 -13.04 -16.26 -7.41
C PHE A 691 -14.44 -16.67 -6.95
N ILE A 692 -14.89 -16.17 -5.81
CA ILE A 692 -16.21 -16.49 -5.28
C ILE A 692 -17.31 -15.94 -6.17
N THR A 693 -17.10 -14.74 -6.73
CA THR A 693 -18.08 -14.10 -7.62
C THR A 693 -18.22 -14.88 -8.94
N GLU A 694 -17.12 -15.32 -9.54
CA GLU A 694 -17.14 -16.15 -10.72
C GLU A 694 -17.83 -17.49 -10.45
N GLU A 695 -17.51 -18.18 -9.35
CA GLU A 695 -18.08 -19.47 -8.98
C GLU A 695 -19.60 -19.40 -8.77
N ILE A 696 -20.08 -18.36 -8.09
CA ILE A 696 -21.52 -18.13 -7.90
C ILE A 696 -22.16 -17.82 -9.23
N TRP A 697 -21.57 -16.92 -10.02
CA TRP A 697 -22.12 -16.47 -11.30
C TRP A 697 -22.27 -17.59 -12.31
N GLN A 698 -21.28 -18.49 -12.40
CA GLN A 698 -21.33 -19.69 -13.25
C GLN A 698 -22.47 -20.65 -12.89
N SER A 699 -23.06 -20.51 -11.71
CA SER A 699 -24.15 -21.33 -11.22
C SER A 699 -25.51 -20.63 -11.32
N LEU A 700 -25.54 -19.31 -11.55
CA LEU A 700 -26.77 -18.53 -11.80
C LEU A 700 -27.19 -18.59 -13.28
N PRO A 701 -28.45 -18.27 -13.60
CA PRO A 701 -28.82 -17.94 -14.96
C PRO A 701 -28.05 -16.69 -15.42
N HIS A 702 -27.25 -16.82 -16.48
CA HIS A 702 -26.43 -15.73 -17.01
C HIS A 702 -26.27 -15.86 -18.53
N GLU A 703 -25.83 -14.78 -19.17
CA GLU A 703 -25.37 -14.74 -20.54
C GLU A 703 -23.85 -14.51 -20.58
N GLY A 704 -23.15 -15.15 -21.51
CA GLY A 704 -21.70 -15.03 -21.67
C GLY A 704 -20.93 -16.21 -21.05
N GLU A 705 -19.63 -16.23 -21.26
CA GLU A 705 -18.76 -17.36 -20.90
C GLU A 705 -18.16 -17.23 -19.50
N ALA A 706 -17.83 -16.00 -19.08
CA ALA A 706 -17.18 -15.74 -17.80
C ALA A 706 -17.52 -14.34 -17.27
N LEU A 707 -17.60 -14.21 -15.96
CA LEU A 707 -17.90 -12.94 -15.30
C LEU A 707 -16.82 -11.89 -15.54
N ILE A 708 -15.57 -12.31 -15.64
CA ILE A 708 -14.41 -11.41 -15.86
C ILE A 708 -14.52 -10.59 -17.17
N ILE A 709 -15.28 -11.08 -18.15
CA ILE A 709 -15.55 -10.40 -19.43
C ILE A 709 -17.02 -9.96 -19.57
N ALA A 710 -17.83 -10.13 -18.55
CA ALA A 710 -19.20 -9.65 -18.53
C ALA A 710 -19.26 -8.13 -18.45
N LYS A 711 -20.32 -7.52 -19.00
CA LYS A 711 -20.48 -6.07 -19.01
C LYS A 711 -20.62 -5.51 -17.59
N TRP A 712 -19.91 -4.40 -17.31
CA TRP A 712 -20.07 -3.64 -16.08
C TRP A 712 -21.48 -3.08 -15.95
N PRO A 713 -22.11 -3.11 -14.76
CA PRO A 713 -23.42 -2.52 -14.53
C PRO A 713 -23.47 -1.03 -14.85
N GLU A 714 -24.60 -0.61 -15.43
CA GLU A 714 -24.81 0.81 -15.76
C GLU A 714 -26.04 1.35 -15.00
N TYR A 715 -25.95 2.62 -14.58
CA TYR A 715 -27.08 3.33 -13.99
C TYR A 715 -28.21 3.48 -15.01
N SER A 716 -29.47 3.19 -14.60
CA SER A 716 -30.66 3.40 -15.41
C SER A 716 -31.66 4.32 -14.72
N ALA A 717 -32.09 5.38 -15.40
CA ALA A 717 -33.12 6.27 -14.89
C ALA A 717 -34.46 5.56 -14.62
N ASP A 718 -34.74 4.48 -15.34
CA ASP A 718 -35.97 3.71 -15.22
C ASP A 718 -36.04 2.88 -13.92
N LEU A 719 -34.90 2.70 -13.25
CA LEU A 719 -34.79 2.00 -11.97
C LEU A 719 -34.62 2.95 -10.76
N ALA A 720 -34.84 4.25 -10.95
CA ALA A 720 -34.74 5.25 -9.90
C ALA A 720 -36.11 5.48 -9.21
N PHE A 721 -36.48 4.59 -8.30
CA PHE A 721 -37.75 4.63 -7.57
C PHE A 721 -37.65 5.40 -6.24
N LYS A 722 -37.39 6.70 -6.30
CA LYS A 722 -37.15 7.55 -5.10
C LYS A 722 -38.35 7.62 -4.14
N ALA A 723 -39.59 7.60 -4.67
CA ALA A 723 -40.79 7.64 -3.85
C ALA A 723 -40.93 6.36 -3.02
N GLU A 724 -40.80 5.21 -3.66
CA GLU A 724 -40.88 3.89 -3.02
C GLU A 724 -39.68 3.64 -2.09
N GLU A 725 -38.52 4.18 -2.43
CA GLU A 725 -37.36 4.16 -1.54
C GLU A 725 -37.64 4.87 -0.21
N THR A 726 -38.19 6.10 -0.28
CA THR A 726 -38.56 6.87 0.91
C THR A 726 -39.67 6.19 1.73
N GLN A 727 -40.66 5.61 1.04
CA GLN A 727 -41.73 4.89 1.70
C GLN A 727 -41.23 3.66 2.46
N MET A 728 -40.37 2.86 1.81
CA MET A 728 -39.83 1.65 2.42
C MET A 728 -38.91 1.96 3.61
N GLU A 729 -38.14 3.05 3.56
CA GLU A 729 -37.32 3.51 4.69
C GLU A 729 -38.20 3.90 5.92
N SER A 730 -39.40 4.46 5.73
CA SER A 730 -40.35 4.73 6.82
C SER A 730 -40.78 3.44 7.53
N VAL A 731 -41.12 2.38 6.76
CA VAL A 731 -41.48 1.05 7.29
C VAL A 731 -40.28 0.40 7.99
N MET A 732 -39.10 0.43 7.37
CA MET A 732 -37.86 -0.13 7.94
C MET A 732 -37.46 0.57 9.23
N SER A 733 -37.65 1.90 9.32
CA SER A 733 -37.40 2.67 10.54
C SER A 733 -38.31 2.22 11.68
N ALA A 734 -39.61 1.99 11.41
CA ALA A 734 -40.53 1.43 12.38
C ALA A 734 -40.12 0.02 12.84
N ILE A 735 -39.74 -0.85 11.90
CA ILE A 735 -39.27 -2.21 12.20
C ILE A 735 -38.01 -2.18 13.09
N ARG A 736 -37.02 -1.35 12.76
CA ARG A 736 -35.78 -1.20 13.57
C ARG A 736 -36.12 -0.72 14.99
N ALA A 737 -36.97 0.29 15.10
CA ALA A 737 -37.37 0.85 16.40
C ALA A 737 -38.10 -0.20 17.28
N ILE A 738 -39.00 -1.00 16.67
CA ILE A 738 -39.70 -2.09 17.37
C ILE A 738 -38.69 -3.18 17.78
N ARG A 739 -37.78 -3.61 16.89
CA ARG A 739 -36.77 -4.64 17.20
C ARG A 739 -35.86 -4.19 18.36
N ASN A 740 -35.38 -2.94 18.32
CA ASN A 740 -34.56 -2.37 19.39
C ASN A 740 -35.30 -2.38 20.71
N ARG A 741 -36.55 -1.91 20.74
CA ARG A 741 -37.37 -1.91 21.94
C ARG A 741 -37.63 -3.32 22.49
N ARG A 742 -37.92 -4.28 21.61
CA ARG A 742 -38.05 -5.69 22.00
C ARG A 742 -36.79 -6.28 22.60
N THR A 743 -35.63 -5.93 22.04
CA THR A 743 -34.31 -6.35 22.58
C THR A 743 -34.04 -5.76 23.95
N GLU A 744 -34.30 -4.48 24.15
CA GLU A 744 -34.20 -3.80 25.46
C GLU A 744 -35.06 -4.47 26.51
N MET A 745 -36.25 -4.95 26.10
CA MET A 745 -37.22 -5.63 26.96
C MET A 745 -37.00 -7.15 27.06
N ASN A 746 -35.93 -7.70 26.44
CA ASN A 746 -35.63 -9.13 26.34
C ASN A 746 -36.82 -9.98 25.83
N VAL A 747 -37.58 -9.46 24.86
CA VAL A 747 -38.72 -10.17 24.25
C VAL A 747 -38.24 -11.12 23.17
N PRO A 748 -38.50 -12.45 23.28
CA PRO A 748 -38.06 -13.39 22.25
C PRO A 748 -38.79 -13.17 20.90
N PRO A 749 -38.15 -13.46 19.75
CA PRO A 749 -38.75 -13.33 18.41
C PRO A 749 -40.05 -14.15 18.23
N SER A 750 -40.18 -15.28 18.93
CA SER A 750 -41.35 -16.15 18.84
C SER A 750 -42.63 -15.53 19.43
N LYS A 751 -42.49 -14.47 20.23
CA LYS A 751 -43.65 -13.81 20.88
C LYS A 751 -44.15 -12.70 19.96
N LYS A 752 -45.32 -12.89 19.39
CA LYS A 752 -46.03 -11.90 18.56
C LYS A 752 -46.89 -11.00 19.43
N ALA A 753 -47.15 -9.76 19.00
CA ALA A 753 -48.03 -8.80 19.65
C ALA A 753 -48.76 -7.95 18.62
N ALA A 754 -49.95 -7.44 18.99
CA ALA A 754 -50.67 -6.46 18.20
C ALA A 754 -49.88 -5.18 18.09
N LEU A 755 -49.86 -4.54 16.91
CA LEU A 755 -49.22 -3.30 16.61
C LEU A 755 -50.25 -2.26 16.18
N TYR A 756 -50.33 -1.14 16.88
CA TYR A 756 -51.17 -0.01 16.50
C TYR A 756 -50.25 1.10 15.97
N VAL A 757 -50.60 1.68 14.80
CA VAL A 757 -49.76 2.66 14.11
C VAL A 757 -50.54 3.94 13.89
N LEU A 758 -50.10 5.03 14.44
CA LEU A 758 -50.58 6.39 14.17
C LEU A 758 -49.60 7.10 13.27
N THR A 759 -50.01 7.45 12.06
CA THR A 759 -49.14 8.03 11.04
C THR A 759 -49.87 9.00 10.12
N GLY A 760 -49.15 9.98 9.57
CA GLY A 760 -49.63 10.83 8.47
C GLY A 760 -49.52 10.16 7.09
N LYS A 761 -48.94 8.92 7.00
CA LYS A 761 -48.70 8.18 5.77
C LYS A 761 -49.37 6.79 5.79
N PRO A 762 -50.73 6.73 5.96
CA PRO A 762 -51.41 5.45 6.22
C PRO A 762 -51.18 4.42 5.11
N GLN A 763 -51.15 4.85 3.84
CA GLN A 763 -50.93 3.95 2.69
C GLN A 763 -49.60 3.23 2.76
N VAL A 764 -48.54 3.88 3.15
CA VAL A 764 -47.17 3.31 3.29
C VAL A 764 -47.18 2.15 4.29
N PHE A 765 -47.86 2.32 5.43
CA PHE A 765 -47.91 1.28 6.47
C PHE A 765 -48.94 0.17 6.12
N THR A 766 -49.96 0.47 5.32
CA THR A 766 -50.85 -0.57 4.76
C THR A 766 -50.08 -1.47 3.80
N GLU A 767 -49.32 -0.89 2.86
CA GLU A 767 -48.47 -1.65 1.93
C GLU A 767 -47.33 -2.39 2.65
N GLY A 768 -46.84 -1.80 3.78
CA GLY A 768 -45.82 -2.37 4.62
C GLY A 768 -46.27 -3.37 5.70
N GLU A 769 -47.59 -3.65 5.80
CA GLU A 769 -48.17 -4.48 6.86
C GLU A 769 -47.47 -5.86 6.95
N GLY A 770 -47.32 -6.55 5.80
CA GLY A 770 -46.68 -7.85 5.76
C GLY A 770 -45.22 -7.85 6.27
N PHE A 771 -44.48 -6.75 6.08
CA PHE A 771 -43.11 -6.61 6.59
C PHE A 771 -43.12 -6.37 8.09
N LEU A 772 -44.05 -5.56 8.62
CA LEU A 772 -44.23 -5.35 10.04
C LEU A 772 -44.61 -6.64 10.76
N GLN A 773 -45.57 -7.42 10.19
CA GLN A 773 -45.96 -8.72 10.75
C GLN A 773 -44.81 -9.70 10.83
N ARG A 774 -43.98 -9.77 9.77
CA ARG A 774 -42.88 -10.71 9.69
C ARG A 774 -41.63 -10.26 10.41
N LEU A 775 -41.21 -9.01 10.19
CA LEU A 775 -39.88 -8.53 10.61
C LEU A 775 -39.93 -7.79 11.96
N ALA A 776 -41.08 -7.22 12.34
CA ALA A 776 -41.30 -6.64 13.68
C ALA A 776 -42.04 -7.59 14.64
N TYR A 777 -42.40 -8.79 14.17
CA TYR A 777 -43.15 -9.79 14.93
C TYR A 777 -44.53 -9.28 15.38
N ALA A 778 -45.19 -8.48 14.53
CA ALA A 778 -46.54 -8.06 14.77
C ALA A 778 -47.51 -9.22 14.46
N ASP A 779 -48.56 -9.39 15.31
CA ASP A 779 -49.62 -10.37 15.04
C ASP A 779 -50.68 -9.77 14.09
N VAL A 780 -51.15 -8.59 14.49
CA VAL A 780 -52.09 -7.74 13.71
C VAL A 780 -51.54 -6.32 13.68
N VAL A 781 -51.63 -5.64 12.54
CA VAL A 781 -51.34 -4.22 12.40
C VAL A 781 -52.62 -3.43 12.22
N THR A 782 -52.83 -2.43 13.08
CA THR A 782 -54.05 -1.58 13.02
C THR A 782 -53.61 -0.13 12.88
N LEU A 783 -54.10 0.53 11.83
CA LEU A 783 -53.87 1.97 11.66
C LEU A 783 -54.89 2.74 12.52
N LEU A 784 -54.38 3.79 13.22
CA LEU A 784 -55.17 4.65 14.08
C LEU A 784 -55.41 5.99 13.37
N ASN A 785 -56.61 6.51 13.51
CA ASN A 785 -57.01 7.86 12.99
C ASN A 785 -56.68 9.00 14.00
N ALA A 786 -56.53 8.67 15.27
CA ALA A 786 -56.22 9.64 16.34
C ALA A 786 -55.37 8.95 17.42
N GLU A 787 -54.73 9.74 18.26
CA GLU A 787 -53.98 9.25 19.41
C GLU A 787 -54.92 8.56 20.42
N PRO A 788 -54.61 7.39 20.92
CA PRO A 788 -55.43 6.72 21.92
C PRO A 788 -55.61 7.56 23.21
N GLU A 789 -56.81 7.69 23.72
CA GLU A 789 -57.08 8.43 24.93
C GLU A 789 -56.41 7.84 26.19
N ASN A 790 -56.17 6.52 26.18
CA ASN A 790 -55.47 5.82 27.26
C ASN A 790 -54.30 5.01 26.70
N LEU A 791 -53.09 5.31 27.19
CA LEU A 791 -51.85 4.63 26.90
C LEU A 791 -51.36 3.69 28.00
N ASP A 792 -52.16 3.50 29.07
CA ASP A 792 -51.80 2.62 30.16
C ASP A 792 -51.59 1.16 29.64
N GLY A 793 -50.44 0.58 29.97
CA GLY A 793 -50.07 -0.75 29.49
C GLY A 793 -49.63 -0.84 28.04
N MET A 794 -49.37 0.27 27.38
CA MET A 794 -48.82 0.30 26.04
C MET A 794 -47.35 0.68 26.05
N VAL A 795 -46.54 0.00 25.26
CA VAL A 795 -45.19 0.41 24.88
C VAL A 795 -45.31 1.38 23.72
N THR A 796 -44.91 2.63 23.95
CA THR A 796 -44.93 3.69 22.93
C THR A 796 -43.55 3.82 22.31
N ILE A 797 -43.48 3.84 20.98
CA ILE A 797 -42.29 4.02 20.17
C ILE A 797 -42.54 5.13 19.15
N THR A 798 -41.70 6.14 19.10
CA THR A 798 -41.84 7.25 18.16
C THR A 798 -40.71 7.15 17.10
N THR A 799 -41.13 7.26 15.86
CA THR A 799 -40.22 7.40 14.69
C THR A 799 -40.50 8.73 14.02
N ALA A 800 -39.74 9.07 12.97
CA ALA A 800 -39.97 10.31 12.23
C ALA A 800 -41.35 10.35 11.57
N ASP A 801 -41.90 9.20 11.15
CA ASP A 801 -43.10 9.09 10.31
C ASP A 801 -44.29 8.42 11.04
N ALA A 802 -44.10 7.87 12.24
CA ALA A 802 -45.17 7.17 12.96
C ALA A 802 -44.94 7.14 14.48
N LYS A 803 -46.08 7.11 15.22
CA LYS A 803 -46.13 6.65 16.61
C LYS A 803 -46.68 5.23 16.64
N LEU A 804 -45.96 4.35 17.31
CA LEU A 804 -46.22 2.91 17.37
C LEU A 804 -46.60 2.53 18.80
N TYR A 805 -47.67 1.75 18.98
CA TYR A 805 -48.12 1.31 20.27
C TYR A 805 -48.24 -0.22 20.27
N ILE A 806 -47.68 -0.87 21.29
CA ILE A 806 -47.68 -2.32 21.45
C ILE A 806 -48.16 -2.66 22.85
N PRO A 807 -49.20 -3.51 23.03
CA PRO A 807 -49.64 -3.93 24.36
C PRO A 807 -48.55 -4.67 25.12
N MET A 808 -48.12 -4.13 26.24
CA MET A 808 -47.02 -4.70 27.05
C MET A 808 -47.33 -6.11 27.57
N GLY A 809 -48.57 -6.37 27.92
CA GLY A 809 -49.03 -7.70 28.40
C GLY A 809 -48.87 -8.81 27.31
N GLN A 810 -48.80 -8.44 26.04
CA GLN A 810 -48.51 -9.39 24.95
C GLN A 810 -47.02 -9.61 24.75
N LEU A 811 -46.16 -8.67 25.14
CA LEU A 811 -44.71 -8.76 24.99
C LEU A 811 -44.07 -9.55 26.13
N VAL A 812 -44.48 -9.30 27.38
CA VAL A 812 -43.89 -9.93 28.55
C VAL A 812 -44.96 -10.65 29.40
N ASP A 813 -44.59 -11.75 30.05
CA ASP A 813 -45.41 -12.34 31.10
C ASP A 813 -45.19 -11.51 32.36
N VAL A 814 -46.11 -10.56 32.58
CA VAL A 814 -46.01 -9.56 33.63
C VAL A 814 -45.78 -10.20 35.02
N ALA A 815 -46.35 -11.38 35.29
CA ALA A 815 -46.16 -12.05 36.55
C ALA A 815 -44.71 -12.61 36.71
N LYS A 816 -44.19 -13.23 35.66
CA LYS A 816 -42.82 -13.74 35.65
C LYS A 816 -41.78 -12.62 35.63
N GLU A 817 -42.06 -11.52 34.95
CA GLU A 817 -41.17 -10.38 34.90
C GLU A 817 -41.08 -9.65 36.20
N ILE A 818 -42.20 -9.47 36.90
CA ILE A 818 -42.24 -8.98 38.29
C ILE A 818 -41.38 -9.88 39.19
N GLU A 819 -41.53 -11.20 39.08
CA GLU A 819 -40.72 -12.15 39.85
C GLU A 819 -39.22 -12.02 39.52
N ARG A 820 -38.86 -11.89 38.25
CA ARG A 820 -37.50 -11.72 37.79
C ARG A 820 -36.89 -10.41 38.33
N ILE A 821 -37.56 -9.28 38.09
CA ILE A 821 -37.09 -7.96 38.53
C ILE A 821 -36.98 -7.93 40.06
N SER A 822 -37.93 -8.52 40.77
CA SER A 822 -37.91 -8.59 42.24
C SER A 822 -36.70 -9.40 42.76
N LYS A 823 -36.38 -10.53 42.13
CA LYS A 823 -35.20 -11.33 42.47
C LYS A 823 -33.90 -10.58 42.19
N GLU A 824 -33.84 -9.89 41.04
CA GLU A 824 -32.67 -9.12 40.63
C GLU A 824 -32.47 -7.89 41.53
N LEU A 825 -33.55 -7.22 41.90
CA LEU A 825 -33.55 -6.11 42.85
C LEU A 825 -33.03 -6.57 44.23
N GLU A 826 -33.55 -7.70 44.75
CA GLU A 826 -33.09 -8.28 46.01
C GLU A 826 -31.59 -8.64 45.97
N LYS A 827 -31.13 -9.23 44.87
CA LYS A 827 -29.70 -9.55 44.64
C LYS A 827 -28.82 -8.30 44.67
N ASN A 828 -29.22 -7.25 43.93
CA ASN A 828 -28.47 -6.00 43.86
C ASN A 828 -28.51 -5.21 45.19
N LYS A 829 -29.62 -5.23 45.93
CA LYS A 829 -29.70 -4.66 47.28
C LYS A 829 -28.73 -5.36 48.24
N LYS A 830 -28.63 -6.69 48.19
CA LYS A 830 -27.67 -7.47 49.00
C LYS A 830 -26.22 -7.15 48.60
N PHE A 831 -25.99 -7.01 47.31
CA PHE A 831 -24.66 -6.64 46.77
C PHE A 831 -24.25 -5.23 47.20
N LEU A 832 -25.14 -4.24 47.05
CA LEU A 832 -24.89 -2.87 47.50
C LEU A 832 -24.63 -2.81 49.02
N ALA A 833 -25.39 -3.56 49.84
CA ALA A 833 -25.14 -3.65 51.26
C ALA A 833 -23.76 -4.22 51.59
N SER A 834 -23.29 -5.22 50.81
CA SER A 834 -21.94 -5.78 50.96
C SER A 834 -20.86 -4.74 50.58
N LEU A 835 -21.05 -3.99 49.47
CA LEU A 835 -20.13 -2.91 49.07
C LEU A 835 -20.07 -1.80 50.11
N ASN A 836 -21.23 -1.36 50.60
CA ASN A 836 -21.31 -0.33 51.64
C ASN A 836 -20.68 -0.81 52.96
N GLY A 837 -20.85 -2.11 53.33
CA GLY A 837 -20.18 -2.70 54.47
C GLY A 837 -18.64 -2.71 54.36
N LYS A 838 -18.13 -2.95 53.15
CA LYS A 838 -16.66 -2.83 52.88
C LYS A 838 -16.21 -1.37 52.98
N LEU A 839 -16.97 -0.44 52.40
CA LEU A 839 -16.65 0.99 52.37
C LEU A 839 -16.82 1.67 53.73
N SER A 840 -17.61 1.10 54.62
CA SER A 840 -17.76 1.56 56.03
C SER A 840 -16.69 0.98 56.94
N ASN A 841 -15.90 0.01 56.52
CA ASN A 841 -14.82 -0.56 57.31
C ASN A 841 -13.59 0.34 57.27
N GLU A 842 -13.34 1.09 58.31
CA GLU A 842 -12.19 2.00 58.44
C GLU A 842 -10.86 1.28 58.20
N LYS A 843 -10.71 0.01 58.61
CA LYS A 843 -9.46 -0.75 58.33
C LYS A 843 -9.27 -1.09 56.86
N PHE A 844 -10.32 -1.20 56.08
CA PHE A 844 -10.24 -1.40 54.66
C PHE A 844 -9.91 -0.07 53.95
N VAL A 845 -10.65 1.00 54.25
CA VAL A 845 -10.49 2.30 53.59
C VAL A 845 -9.12 2.93 53.88
N SER A 846 -8.57 2.70 55.07
CA SER A 846 -7.26 3.28 55.46
C SER A 846 -6.04 2.45 54.98
N ARG A 847 -6.21 1.18 54.58
CA ARG A 847 -5.11 0.30 54.21
C ARG A 847 -5.09 -0.12 52.73
N ALA A 848 -6.22 -0.04 52.04
CA ALA A 848 -6.30 -0.34 50.63
C ALA A 848 -5.75 0.83 49.76
N PRO A 849 -5.14 0.56 48.60
CA PRO A 849 -4.75 1.59 47.67
C PRO A 849 -5.95 2.47 47.26
N GLU A 850 -5.72 3.79 47.13
CA GLU A 850 -6.77 4.77 46.81
C GLU A 850 -7.58 4.41 45.57
N ALA A 851 -6.91 3.88 44.51
CA ALA A 851 -7.55 3.38 43.30
C ALA A 851 -8.53 2.24 43.52
N VAL A 852 -8.26 1.35 44.50
CA VAL A 852 -9.15 0.24 44.85
C VAL A 852 -10.39 0.74 45.61
N VAL A 853 -10.22 1.70 46.52
CA VAL A 853 -11.34 2.34 47.26
C VAL A 853 -12.21 3.13 46.28
N ALA A 854 -11.62 3.86 45.36
CA ALA A 854 -12.34 4.60 44.32
C ALA A 854 -13.16 3.65 43.39
N ALA A 855 -12.58 2.54 42.95
CA ALA A 855 -13.27 1.52 42.15
C ALA A 855 -14.46 0.87 42.91
N GLU A 856 -14.33 0.60 44.22
CA GLU A 856 -15.45 0.05 45.04
C GLU A 856 -16.55 1.11 45.23
N ARG A 857 -16.22 2.40 45.39
CA ARG A 857 -17.19 3.50 45.43
C ARG A 857 -17.97 3.65 44.13
N GLU A 858 -17.25 3.58 42.99
CA GLU A 858 -17.87 3.63 41.66
C GLU A 858 -18.83 2.45 41.44
N LYS A 859 -18.43 1.24 41.84
CA LYS A 859 -19.31 0.06 41.80
C LYS A 859 -20.55 0.24 42.68
N ALA A 860 -20.39 0.82 43.86
CA ALA A 860 -21.52 1.07 44.78
C ALA A 860 -22.49 2.10 44.15
N ALA A 861 -21.97 3.18 43.53
CA ALA A 861 -22.81 4.19 42.85
C ALA A 861 -23.56 3.56 41.66
N LYS A 862 -22.87 2.84 40.78
CA LYS A 862 -23.51 2.15 39.64
C LYS A 862 -24.57 1.12 40.10
N THR A 863 -24.33 0.43 41.21
CA THR A 863 -25.29 -0.53 41.75
C THR A 863 -26.51 0.19 42.36
N ALA A 864 -26.31 1.34 42.98
CA ALA A 864 -27.43 2.17 43.51
C ALA A 864 -28.32 2.70 42.38
N ASP A 865 -27.72 3.21 41.29
CA ASP A 865 -28.45 3.66 40.09
C ASP A 865 -29.25 2.52 39.45
N LEU A 866 -28.64 1.32 39.37
CA LEU A 866 -29.32 0.13 38.85
C LEU A 866 -30.52 -0.27 39.76
N ILE A 867 -30.37 -0.19 41.07
CA ILE A 867 -31.47 -0.44 42.01
C ILE A 867 -32.62 0.52 41.78
N THR A 868 -32.36 1.82 41.60
CA THR A 868 -33.38 2.83 41.29
C THR A 868 -34.12 2.50 39.98
N GLN A 869 -33.41 2.14 38.94
CA GLN A 869 -33.99 1.73 37.65
C GLN A 869 -34.84 0.46 37.78
N LEU A 870 -34.39 -0.52 38.56
CA LEU A 870 -35.16 -1.75 38.83
C LEU A 870 -36.42 -1.46 39.66
N GLU A 871 -36.38 -0.54 40.62
CA GLU A 871 -37.55 -0.13 41.41
C GLU A 871 -38.59 0.60 40.56
N GLU A 872 -38.16 1.52 39.70
CA GLU A 872 -39.02 2.19 38.71
C GLU A 872 -39.66 1.19 37.76
N SER A 873 -38.86 0.25 37.25
CA SER A 873 -39.33 -0.82 36.36
C SER A 873 -40.35 -1.73 37.06
N LEU A 874 -40.11 -2.08 38.33
CA LEU A 874 -41.02 -2.90 39.13
C LEU A 874 -42.32 -2.16 39.42
N ALA A 875 -42.29 -0.88 39.72
CA ALA A 875 -43.46 -0.03 39.91
C ALA A 875 -44.30 0.03 38.63
N ALA A 876 -43.67 0.24 37.46
CA ALA A 876 -44.34 0.21 36.17
C ALA A 876 -45.03 -1.15 35.90
N MET A 877 -44.36 -2.26 36.23
CA MET A 877 -44.91 -3.60 36.07
C MET A 877 -46.11 -3.90 37.00
N HIS A 878 -46.09 -3.35 38.18
CA HIS A 878 -47.24 -3.52 39.12
C HIS A 878 -48.49 -2.75 38.67
N LEU A 879 -48.33 -1.59 38.03
CA LEU A 879 -49.41 -0.83 37.42
C LEU A 879 -50.11 -1.61 36.29
N LEU A 880 -49.34 -2.47 35.57
CA LEU A 880 -49.84 -3.33 34.49
C LEU A 880 -50.62 -4.56 34.94
N ARG A 881 -50.65 -4.86 36.24
CA ARG A 881 -51.44 -5.97 36.84
C ARG A 881 -52.93 -5.63 36.97
N ILE A 882 -53.31 -4.37 36.76
CA ILE A 882 -54.70 -3.92 36.79
C ILE A 882 -55.35 -4.28 35.46
N PRO A 883 -56.45 -5.05 35.37
CA PRO A 883 -57.02 -5.45 34.10
C PRO A 883 -57.54 -4.21 33.34
N VAL A 884 -56.98 -3.95 32.17
CA VAL A 884 -57.49 -2.91 31.27
C VAL A 884 -58.90 -3.29 30.83
N SER A 885 -59.90 -2.52 31.24
CA SER A 885 -61.28 -2.67 30.82
C SER A 885 -61.38 -2.51 29.26
N ARG A 886 -62.29 -3.26 28.65
CA ARG A 886 -62.56 -3.41 27.21
C ARG A 886 -62.95 -2.09 26.49
N GLY A 887 -62.20 -1.02 26.56
CA GLY A 887 -62.54 0.29 25.97
C GLY A 887 -61.97 0.54 24.55
N ILE A 888 -61.06 -0.31 24.04
CA ILE A 888 -60.42 -0.04 22.75
C ILE A 888 -61.10 -0.77 21.54
N LEU A 889 -62.08 -1.60 21.78
CA LEU A 889 -62.68 -2.46 20.77
C LEU A 889 -63.91 -1.86 20.06
N GLU A 890 -64.40 -0.66 20.41
CA GLU A 890 -65.65 -0.10 19.83
C GLU A 890 -65.45 1.03 18.78
N ALA A 891 -64.24 1.24 18.26
CA ALA A 891 -64.02 2.18 17.16
C ALA A 891 -63.92 1.41 15.80
N LYS A 892 -64.80 0.40 15.60
CA LYS A 892 -65.07 -0.16 14.27
C LYS A 892 -66.60 -0.06 14.07
N GLU A 893 -67.01 0.90 13.30
CA GLU A 893 -68.23 1.07 12.49
C GLU A 893 -68.72 2.55 12.62
N GLY A 894 -68.24 3.33 11.65
CA GLY A 894 -68.68 4.67 11.42
C GLY A 894 -68.00 5.25 10.20
#